data_bc380784aba0892949ae26fab3b5ac71
#
_entry.id   bc380784aba0892949ae26fab3b5ac71
#
_cell.length_a   1.000
_cell.length_b   1.000
_cell.length_c   1.000
_cell.angle_alpha   90.00
_cell.angle_beta   90.00
_cell.angle_gamma   90.00
#
_symmetry.space_group_name_H-M   'P 1'
#
loop_
_entity.id
_entity.type
_entity.pdbx_description
1 polymer ?
#
loop_
_entity_poly.entity_id
_entity_poly.type
_entity_poly.pdbx_seq_one_letter_code
_entity_poly.pdbx_strand_id
1 'polypeptide(L)'
;MKRITLFFIALFACLFVGVQSTSAAASKKAAPKTPEFVTSGDGGTYYYVKFLRNEKVMSVSSDNCIRLYAGSGESSQQWRLVGSQDNFQFQNKDGQYIVVSSQSAAATDGGAANPNPLRPSTSEQPGGFKLQVAPNTDNGTGWEIVANSKSGYNVVNLWGDPGDGNSIGFWKTNDQNNVVVFVKPDTDLGAADYKTVGSMTFKPENKLTLWYTEPATTAKLYSGGQGYSNWMEYALPIGDGQFGACLFGGVYRDEIQFNEKTLWSGTPARSSQGGKGYGKYENFGSIYAKDLSGEFGLTTDKAASNYVRLLDLTTATGKTMFKSAAGVEYTREYIASNPARVVVAHYTASKGGKLSFRFTMAAGSITADPTYANGEGTFSGKLETISYNARMKVVPVGGTMTTDDEGIEVIGADEIMVVLGGGTDFDAYESTYTKNTSALAQTISDRVAAAAAKSWAELYAEHVADYQSFFNRCEFDLAGTKNEMTTNSLIDSYNSGRGADALMLEQLYFAYGRYLEISSSRGVDSPSNLQGIWNNINGVAWNSDIHSNINVQMNYWPAEPTNLSEMHLPFLNYIWAMAEKQPQWKQWAKLQGQNRGWTCFTENNIFGGVSAFKNNYVIANAWYATHLWQHYRYTLDREYLKRVFPAMLSASQFWMDRLKLASDGTYECPNEWSPEHGPESENGVAHAQQLVYDLFSNTLAAIEVLGDDAEVSATDLATLKDRFSKLDKGLATENYTGSFGSAIPTGTKILREWKYSSYTRGENGHRHMSHLMCLYPFSQIEPGTELFDAVPGSICENG
;
A
#
# COMPACT_ATOMS: atom_id res chain seq x y z
N MET A 1 7.24 28.11 -4.22
CA MET A 1 5.87 27.61 -4.37
C MET A 1 5.66 26.54 -5.45
N LYS A 2 6.47 26.47 -6.52
CA LYS A 2 6.49 25.31 -7.45
C LYS A 2 7.03 24.01 -6.82
N ARG A 3 7.50 24.04 -5.56
CA ARG A 3 8.17 22.94 -4.87
C ARG A 3 7.33 22.28 -3.75
N ILE A 4 6.19 22.84 -3.37
CA ILE A 4 5.35 22.25 -2.30
C ILE A 4 4.49 21.10 -2.84
N THR A 5 4.10 21.13 -4.10
CA THR A 5 3.38 20.02 -4.76
C THR A 5 4.28 18.80 -5.00
N LEU A 6 5.60 19.02 -5.16
CA LEU A 6 6.61 17.94 -5.21
C LEU A 6 6.87 17.29 -3.84
N PHE A 7 6.50 17.93 -2.75
CA PHE A 7 6.87 17.48 -1.41
C PHE A 7 6.15 16.21 -0.95
N PHE A 8 4.93 15.96 -1.44
CA PHE A 8 4.18 14.74 -1.11
C PHE A 8 4.29 13.64 -2.19
N ILE A 9 4.61 13.99 -3.43
CA ILE A 9 4.89 13.03 -4.50
C ILE A 9 6.35 12.54 -4.44
N ALA A 10 7.28 13.37 -3.94
CA ALA A 10 8.70 13.03 -3.82
C ALA A 10 9.06 12.13 -2.62
N LEU A 11 8.12 11.82 -1.71
CA LEU A 11 8.38 10.91 -0.60
C LEU A 11 8.61 9.44 -1.06
N PHE A 12 8.35 9.14 -2.33
CA PHE A 12 8.51 7.79 -2.90
C PHE A 12 9.65 7.65 -3.92
N ALA A 13 10.44 8.69 -4.15
CA ALA A 13 11.34 8.72 -5.29
C ALA A 13 12.82 8.84 -4.94
N CYS A 14 13.43 7.84 -4.34
CA CYS A 14 14.89 7.62 -4.44
C CYS A 14 15.31 6.23 -3.98
N LEU A 15 16.06 5.57 -4.85
CA LEU A 15 16.97 4.45 -4.71
C LEU A 15 16.53 3.13 -5.35
N PHE A 16 16.72 3.05 -6.67
CA PHE A 16 17.18 1.80 -7.27
C PHE A 16 18.68 1.95 -7.58
N VAL A 17 19.52 1.53 -6.64
CA VAL A 17 20.88 1.09 -6.92
C VAL A 17 20.91 -0.39 -6.56
N GLY A 18 21.21 -1.20 -7.57
CA GLY A 18 21.17 -2.65 -7.46
C GLY A 18 22.12 -3.21 -6.40
N VAL A 19 21.58 -4.04 -5.54
CA VAL A 19 22.36 -4.98 -4.73
C VAL A 19 22.02 -6.38 -5.22
N GLN A 20 23.00 -7.08 -5.75
CA GLN A 20 22.88 -8.50 -6.06
C GLN A 20 22.66 -9.28 -4.76
N SER A 21 21.51 -9.97 -4.67
CA SER A 21 21.18 -10.83 -3.55
C SER A 21 21.79 -12.21 -3.74
N THR A 22 22.54 -12.67 -2.75
CA THR A 22 22.94 -14.08 -2.61
C THR A 22 21.73 -14.91 -2.17
N SER A 23 21.46 -15.99 -2.86
CA SER A 23 20.29 -16.86 -2.70
C SER A 23 20.24 -17.59 -1.35
N ALA A 24 19.16 -17.39 -0.59
CA ALA A 24 18.71 -18.30 0.44
C ALA A 24 17.60 -19.20 -0.10
N ALA A 25 17.62 -20.48 0.23
CA ALA A 25 16.72 -21.50 -0.28
C ALA A 25 15.24 -21.15 -0.04
N ALA A 26 14.51 -20.94 -1.13
CA ALA A 26 13.09 -20.62 -1.12
C ALA A 26 12.26 -21.86 -0.70
N SER A 27 11.21 -21.62 0.09
CA SER A 27 10.12 -22.57 0.29
C SER A 27 9.53 -22.94 -1.07
N LYS A 28 9.29 -24.23 -1.33
CA LYS A 28 8.65 -24.68 -2.56
C LYS A 28 7.27 -24.03 -2.67
N LYS A 29 7.13 -23.03 -3.53
CA LYS A 29 5.81 -22.53 -3.96
C LYS A 29 5.11 -23.69 -4.71
N ALA A 30 3.76 -23.70 -4.68
CA ALA A 30 2.98 -24.69 -5.43
C ALA A 30 3.38 -24.68 -6.92
N ALA A 31 3.35 -25.86 -7.54
CA ALA A 31 3.61 -25.95 -8.98
C ALA A 31 2.56 -25.14 -9.74
N PRO A 32 2.92 -24.48 -10.87
CA PRO A 32 1.96 -23.73 -11.65
C PRO A 32 0.92 -24.69 -12.23
N LYS A 33 -0.35 -24.23 -12.32
CA LYS A 33 -1.45 -25.01 -12.92
C LYS A 33 -1.11 -25.35 -14.37
N THR A 34 -1.15 -26.63 -14.72
CA THR A 34 -0.83 -27.10 -16.07
C THR A 34 -1.96 -26.71 -17.03
N PRO A 35 -1.68 -26.03 -18.17
CA PRO A 35 -2.69 -25.76 -19.16
C PRO A 35 -3.17 -27.03 -19.86
N GLU A 36 -4.37 -27.01 -20.41
CA GLU A 36 -4.92 -28.10 -21.21
C GLU A 36 -4.20 -28.20 -22.57
N PHE A 37 -3.85 -29.44 -22.96
CA PHE A 37 -3.32 -29.75 -24.29
C PHE A 37 -4.37 -30.51 -25.06
N VAL A 38 -4.66 -30.10 -26.32
CA VAL A 38 -5.56 -30.78 -27.21
C VAL A 38 -4.80 -31.57 -28.27
N THR A 39 -5.25 -32.76 -28.62
CA THR A 39 -4.57 -33.68 -29.57
C THR A 39 -4.83 -33.35 -31.04
N SER A 40 -6.00 -32.81 -31.36
CA SER A 40 -6.38 -32.29 -32.69
C SER A 40 -7.85 -31.84 -32.68
N GLY A 41 -8.26 -31.02 -33.65
CA GLY A 41 -9.68 -30.65 -33.88
C GLY A 41 -10.10 -29.31 -33.30
N ASP A 42 -11.39 -29.00 -33.33
CA ASP A 42 -11.96 -27.68 -33.06
C ASP A 42 -12.30 -27.44 -31.57
N GLY A 43 -11.83 -28.28 -30.64
CA GLY A 43 -12.06 -28.16 -29.20
C GLY A 43 -10.86 -27.63 -28.44
N GLY A 44 -11.06 -27.44 -27.13
CA GLY A 44 -10.02 -27.08 -26.15
C GLY A 44 -10.09 -25.66 -25.61
N THR A 45 -9.43 -25.47 -24.49
CA THR A 45 -9.39 -24.19 -23.82
C THR A 45 -8.39 -23.25 -24.49
N TYR A 46 -8.82 -22.01 -24.72
CA TYR A 46 -7.91 -20.93 -25.11
C TYR A 46 -7.40 -20.20 -23.88
N TYR A 47 -6.15 -19.73 -23.96
CA TYR A 47 -5.44 -19.03 -22.91
C TYR A 47 -4.84 -17.72 -23.39
N TYR A 48 -4.72 -16.75 -22.51
CA TYR A 48 -3.68 -15.74 -22.59
C TYR A 48 -2.37 -16.37 -22.15
N VAL A 49 -1.31 -16.16 -22.90
CA VAL A 49 0.06 -16.48 -22.47
C VAL A 49 0.64 -15.21 -21.87
N LYS A 50 0.57 -15.10 -20.55
CA LYS A 50 0.88 -13.90 -19.80
C LYS A 50 2.28 -13.98 -19.17
N PHE A 51 3.11 -12.98 -19.41
CA PHE A 51 4.41 -12.86 -18.76
C PHE A 51 4.26 -12.28 -17.35
N LEU A 52 4.78 -12.96 -16.33
CA LEU A 52 4.60 -12.54 -14.95
C LEU A 52 5.31 -11.22 -14.62
N ARG A 53 6.38 -10.89 -15.31
CA ARG A 53 7.16 -9.68 -15.02
C ARG A 53 6.44 -8.38 -15.39
N ASN A 54 5.68 -8.36 -16.48
CA ASN A 54 5.03 -7.15 -16.99
C ASN A 54 3.52 -7.29 -17.16
N GLU A 55 2.97 -8.44 -16.80
CA GLU A 55 1.54 -8.79 -16.90
C GLU A 55 0.94 -8.66 -18.30
N LYS A 56 1.76 -8.59 -19.34
CA LYS A 56 1.34 -8.51 -20.75
C LYS A 56 1.19 -9.90 -21.36
N VAL A 57 0.33 -9.97 -22.37
CA VAL A 57 0.01 -11.22 -23.08
C VAL A 57 0.56 -11.23 -24.51
N MET A 58 0.88 -12.43 -25.00
CA MET A 58 1.32 -12.62 -26.38
C MET A 58 0.20 -12.31 -27.37
N SER A 59 0.48 -11.44 -28.35
CA SER A 59 -0.48 -10.98 -29.35
C SER A 59 0.15 -10.93 -30.74
N VAL A 60 -0.65 -11.20 -31.79
CA VAL A 60 -0.26 -10.86 -33.16
C VAL A 60 -0.31 -9.36 -33.35
N SER A 61 0.81 -8.75 -33.68
CA SER A 61 0.95 -7.31 -33.90
C SER A 61 0.76 -6.93 -35.40
N SER A 62 0.47 -5.65 -35.65
CA SER A 62 0.33 -5.09 -36.99
C SER A 62 1.58 -5.19 -37.87
N ASP A 63 2.75 -5.36 -37.27
CA ASP A 63 4.03 -5.59 -37.99
C ASP A 63 4.29 -7.08 -38.29
N ASN A 64 3.27 -7.93 -38.18
CA ASN A 64 3.36 -9.36 -38.37
C ASN A 64 4.38 -10.08 -37.48
N CYS A 65 4.46 -9.63 -36.22
CA CYS A 65 5.28 -10.22 -35.14
C CYS A 65 4.37 -10.67 -33.98
N ILE A 66 4.89 -11.56 -33.13
CA ILE A 66 4.30 -11.80 -31.82
C ILE A 66 4.94 -10.82 -30.83
N ARG A 67 4.12 -9.98 -30.24
CA ARG A 67 4.54 -8.96 -29.27
C ARG A 67 3.70 -9.03 -28.00
N LEU A 68 4.05 -8.24 -26.99
CA LEU A 68 3.36 -8.21 -25.72
C LEU A 68 2.48 -6.96 -25.62
N TYR A 69 1.21 -7.15 -25.33
CA TYR A 69 0.22 -6.10 -25.11
C TYR A 69 -0.63 -6.39 -23.88
N ALA A 70 -1.36 -5.40 -23.40
CA ALA A 70 -2.44 -5.65 -22.44
C ALA A 70 -3.46 -6.63 -23.03
N GLY A 71 -4.03 -7.48 -22.20
CA GLY A 71 -5.10 -8.39 -22.63
C GLY A 71 -6.33 -7.60 -23.08
N SER A 72 -6.81 -7.84 -24.29
CA SER A 72 -7.93 -7.09 -24.91
C SER A 72 -9.16 -7.95 -25.30
N GLY A 73 -9.09 -9.25 -25.08
CA GLY A 73 -10.14 -10.18 -25.50
C GLY A 73 -10.11 -10.53 -27.00
N GLU A 74 -9.19 -9.95 -27.79
CA GLU A 74 -9.08 -10.23 -29.21
C GLU A 74 -8.64 -11.67 -29.50
N SER A 75 -9.13 -12.24 -30.60
CA SER A 75 -8.79 -13.61 -31.04
C SER A 75 -7.29 -13.80 -31.23
N SER A 76 -6.58 -12.75 -31.66
CA SER A 76 -5.13 -12.72 -31.89
C SER A 76 -4.28 -12.88 -30.63
N GLN A 77 -4.90 -12.73 -29.45
CA GLN A 77 -4.26 -12.88 -28.14
C GLN A 77 -4.57 -14.21 -27.45
N GLN A 78 -5.52 -14.98 -27.97
CA GLN A 78 -6.04 -16.17 -27.33
C GLN A 78 -5.50 -17.42 -28.01
N TRP A 79 -4.68 -18.16 -27.26
CA TRP A 79 -3.90 -19.29 -27.76
C TRP A 79 -4.34 -20.60 -27.13
N ARG A 80 -4.54 -21.65 -27.90
CA ARG A 80 -4.65 -23.02 -27.43
C ARG A 80 -3.36 -23.78 -27.70
N LEU A 81 -3.11 -24.83 -26.92
CA LEU A 81 -1.92 -25.66 -27.06
C LEU A 81 -2.31 -27.00 -27.73
N VAL A 82 -1.85 -27.20 -28.94
CA VAL A 82 -2.15 -28.39 -29.75
C VAL A 82 -0.97 -29.33 -29.67
N GLY A 83 -1.12 -30.49 -29.05
CA GLY A 83 -0.05 -31.48 -28.87
C GLY A 83 0.05 -31.97 -27.43
N SER A 84 1.27 -32.05 -26.91
CA SER A 84 1.59 -32.44 -25.53
C SER A 84 2.54 -31.46 -24.85
N GLN A 85 2.75 -31.59 -23.56
CA GLN A 85 3.66 -30.69 -22.82
C GLN A 85 5.09 -30.66 -23.40
N ASP A 86 5.57 -31.75 -23.94
CA ASP A 86 6.93 -31.85 -24.53
C ASP A 86 7.00 -31.44 -25.99
N ASN A 87 5.84 -31.40 -26.66
CA ASN A 87 5.78 -31.01 -28.07
C ASN A 87 4.38 -30.53 -28.43
N PHE A 88 4.18 -29.21 -28.48
CA PHE A 88 2.94 -28.58 -28.85
C PHE A 88 3.12 -27.41 -29.78
N GLN A 89 2.01 -27.01 -30.42
CA GLN A 89 1.88 -25.81 -31.22
C GLN A 89 1.00 -24.80 -30.49
N PHE A 90 1.32 -23.51 -30.57
CA PHE A 90 0.38 -22.46 -30.29
C PHE A 90 -0.52 -22.21 -31.49
N GLN A 91 -1.83 -22.24 -31.30
CA GLN A 91 -2.78 -21.86 -32.32
C GLN A 91 -3.77 -20.84 -31.74
N ASN A 92 -3.87 -19.67 -32.39
CA ASN A 92 -4.84 -18.64 -31.95
C ASN A 92 -6.25 -18.93 -32.49
N LYS A 93 -7.23 -18.15 -32.04
CA LYS A 93 -8.64 -18.26 -32.49
C LYS A 93 -8.85 -17.93 -33.96
N ASP A 94 -7.88 -17.23 -34.59
CA ASP A 94 -7.89 -16.94 -36.03
C ASP A 94 -7.27 -18.07 -36.86
N GLY A 95 -6.87 -19.19 -36.21
CA GLY A 95 -6.29 -20.36 -36.84
C GLY A 95 -4.78 -20.24 -37.14
N GLN A 96 -4.14 -19.17 -36.73
CA GLN A 96 -2.71 -18.95 -36.96
C GLN A 96 -1.86 -19.65 -35.89
N TYR A 97 -0.73 -20.21 -36.31
CA TYR A 97 0.30 -20.79 -35.44
C TYR A 97 1.40 -19.78 -35.14
N ILE A 98 2.17 -20.00 -34.06
CA ILE A 98 3.41 -19.28 -33.79
C ILE A 98 4.59 -20.08 -34.41
N VAL A 99 5.39 -19.42 -35.26
CA VAL A 99 6.62 -19.99 -35.78
C VAL A 99 7.84 -19.15 -35.47
N VAL A 100 9.00 -19.82 -35.35
CA VAL A 100 10.29 -19.17 -35.18
C VAL A 100 10.82 -18.75 -36.54
N SER A 101 11.04 -17.46 -36.75
CA SER A 101 11.59 -16.93 -38.01
C SER A 101 12.99 -17.45 -38.27
N SER A 102 13.28 -17.81 -39.51
CA SER A 102 14.63 -18.20 -39.95
C SER A 102 15.68 -17.09 -39.84
N GLN A 103 15.22 -15.83 -39.74
CA GLN A 103 16.08 -14.65 -39.53
C GLN A 103 16.37 -14.36 -38.07
N SER A 104 15.90 -15.19 -37.16
CA SER A 104 16.18 -14.99 -35.73
C SER A 104 17.62 -15.36 -35.43
N ALA A 105 18.51 -14.38 -35.38
CA ALA A 105 19.82 -14.58 -34.81
C ALA A 105 19.65 -15.00 -33.31
N ALA A 106 20.43 -16.00 -32.89
CA ALA A 106 20.54 -16.31 -31.47
C ALA A 106 21.04 -15.06 -30.74
N ALA A 107 20.41 -14.67 -29.63
CA ALA A 107 21.02 -13.70 -28.73
C ALA A 107 22.38 -14.29 -28.32
N THR A 108 23.45 -13.55 -28.54
CA THR A 108 24.76 -13.87 -27.99
C THR A 108 24.90 -13.05 -26.70
N ASP A 109 25.61 -13.59 -25.72
CA ASP A 109 25.86 -12.85 -24.48
C ASP A 109 26.22 -11.37 -24.75
N GLY A 110 25.31 -10.43 -24.42
CA GLY A 110 25.52 -9.00 -24.56
C GLY A 110 25.23 -8.35 -25.90
N GLY A 111 24.70 -9.06 -26.90
CA GLY A 111 24.39 -8.50 -28.21
C GLY A 111 22.90 -8.37 -28.51
N ALA A 112 22.47 -7.18 -28.91
CA ALA A 112 21.14 -6.91 -29.44
C ALA A 112 20.95 -7.54 -30.82
N ALA A 113 20.63 -8.84 -30.85
CA ALA A 113 20.23 -9.50 -32.08
C ALA A 113 18.70 -9.54 -32.16
N ASN A 114 18.16 -9.22 -33.29
CA ASN A 114 16.75 -9.07 -33.69
C ASN A 114 15.72 -9.51 -32.65
N PRO A 115 15.06 -8.55 -31.98
CA PRO A 115 14.23 -8.80 -30.83
C PRO A 115 12.83 -9.35 -31.13
N ASN A 116 12.53 -9.85 -32.34
CA ASN A 116 11.20 -10.36 -32.67
C ASN A 116 11.29 -11.62 -33.53
N PRO A 117 11.71 -12.75 -32.95
CA PRO A 117 11.87 -13.98 -33.72
C PRO A 117 10.55 -14.74 -33.96
N LEU A 118 9.48 -14.42 -33.24
CA LEU A 118 8.22 -15.12 -33.36
C LEU A 118 7.27 -14.43 -34.36
N ARG A 119 6.65 -15.23 -35.24
CA ARG A 119 5.73 -14.78 -36.29
C ARG A 119 4.43 -15.58 -36.29
N PRO A 120 3.30 -14.95 -36.63
CA PRO A 120 2.11 -15.71 -36.99
C PRO A 120 2.31 -16.42 -38.32
N SER A 121 1.74 -17.60 -38.48
CA SER A 121 1.87 -18.44 -39.66
C SER A 121 0.62 -19.28 -39.86
N THR A 122 0.32 -19.66 -41.13
CA THR A 122 -0.70 -20.65 -41.44
C THR A 122 -0.18 -22.09 -41.30
N SER A 123 1.12 -22.26 -41.06
CA SER A 123 1.78 -23.55 -40.89
C SER A 123 2.33 -23.71 -39.48
N GLU A 124 2.38 -24.94 -38.99
CA GLU A 124 2.94 -25.29 -37.67
C GLU A 124 4.44 -25.03 -37.58
N GLN A 125 4.93 -24.80 -36.37
CA GLN A 125 6.34 -24.68 -36.06
C GLN A 125 7.05 -26.03 -36.17
N PRO A 126 8.05 -26.20 -37.05
CA PRO A 126 8.84 -27.44 -37.09
C PRO A 126 9.46 -27.76 -35.72
N GLY A 127 9.18 -28.96 -35.20
CA GLY A 127 9.64 -29.43 -33.91
C GLY A 127 8.82 -28.90 -32.70
N GLY A 128 7.91 -27.96 -32.93
CA GLY A 128 7.04 -27.44 -31.89
C GLY A 128 7.74 -26.71 -30.70
N PHE A 129 7.00 -26.57 -29.63
CA PHE A 129 7.45 -26.01 -28.36
C PHE A 129 7.27 -27.03 -27.24
N LYS A 130 7.96 -26.84 -26.11
CA LYS A 130 7.69 -27.57 -24.88
C LYS A 130 7.52 -26.60 -23.70
N LEU A 131 6.78 -27.03 -22.67
CA LEU A 131 6.68 -26.36 -21.38
C LEU A 131 7.55 -27.05 -20.35
N GLN A 132 8.37 -26.28 -19.66
CA GLN A 132 9.06 -26.72 -18.46
C GLN A 132 8.73 -25.78 -17.29
N VAL A 133 8.74 -26.32 -16.05
CA VAL A 133 8.48 -25.50 -14.87
C VAL A 133 9.59 -24.46 -14.75
N ALA A 134 9.22 -23.20 -14.69
CA ALA A 134 10.16 -22.13 -14.45
C ALA A 134 10.76 -22.23 -13.04
N PRO A 135 12.04 -21.86 -12.85
CA PRO A 135 12.60 -21.74 -11.53
C PRO A 135 11.83 -20.72 -10.71
N ASN A 136 11.89 -20.87 -9.38
CA ASN A 136 11.26 -19.93 -8.45
C ASN A 136 11.80 -18.50 -8.68
N THR A 137 10.92 -17.61 -9.05
CA THR A 137 11.25 -16.18 -9.21
C THR A 137 10.54 -15.33 -8.16
N ASP A 138 11.00 -14.10 -7.95
CA ASP A 138 10.36 -13.14 -7.06
C ASP A 138 8.91 -12.82 -7.47
N ASN A 139 8.58 -13.01 -8.76
CA ASN A 139 7.26 -12.73 -9.33
C ASN A 139 6.28 -13.92 -9.28
N GLY A 140 6.66 -15.06 -8.73
CA GLY A 140 5.79 -16.23 -8.61
C GLY A 140 6.31 -17.48 -9.30
N THR A 141 5.44 -18.52 -9.38
CA THR A 141 5.70 -19.77 -10.11
C THR A 141 5.00 -19.73 -11.46
N GLY A 142 5.66 -20.24 -12.49
CA GLY A 142 5.12 -20.28 -13.84
C GLY A 142 5.83 -21.31 -14.71
N TRP A 143 5.73 -21.10 -16.02
CA TRP A 143 6.31 -21.97 -17.04
C TRP A 143 7.34 -21.22 -17.86
N GLU A 144 8.33 -21.94 -18.36
CA GLU A 144 9.18 -21.50 -19.48
C GLU A 144 8.71 -22.18 -20.76
N ILE A 145 8.60 -21.42 -21.85
CA ILE A 145 8.29 -21.91 -23.18
C ILE A 145 9.60 -22.11 -23.94
N VAL A 146 9.89 -23.34 -24.33
CA VAL A 146 11.13 -23.70 -25.03
C VAL A 146 10.82 -24.05 -26.47
N ALA A 147 11.52 -23.43 -27.43
CA ALA A 147 11.43 -23.78 -28.83
C ALA A 147 12.30 -25.02 -29.12
N ASN A 148 11.68 -26.15 -29.44
CA ASN A 148 12.39 -27.42 -29.68
C ASN A 148 13.34 -27.39 -30.90
N SER A 149 13.08 -26.50 -31.85
CA SER A 149 13.92 -26.31 -33.06
C SER A 149 15.23 -25.56 -32.82
N LYS A 150 15.46 -25.07 -31.60
CA LYS A 150 16.66 -24.27 -31.26
C LYS A 150 17.49 -24.93 -30.18
N SER A 151 18.80 -24.68 -30.20
CA SER A 151 19.75 -25.07 -29.17
C SER A 151 20.37 -23.84 -28.52
N GLY A 152 20.72 -23.93 -27.23
CA GLY A 152 21.33 -22.85 -26.46
C GLY A 152 20.31 -21.81 -25.97
N TYR A 153 20.21 -20.66 -26.64
CA TYR A 153 19.22 -19.63 -26.38
C TYR A 153 17.88 -20.01 -27.03
N ASN A 154 17.07 -20.75 -26.33
CA ASN A 154 15.85 -21.36 -26.87
C ASN A 154 14.60 -21.14 -26.02
N VAL A 155 14.72 -20.41 -24.93
CA VAL A 155 13.57 -20.08 -24.04
C VAL A 155 13.00 -18.74 -24.46
N VAL A 156 11.69 -18.67 -24.65
CA VAL A 156 10.95 -17.44 -24.98
C VAL A 156 11.09 -16.45 -23.84
N ASN A 157 11.52 -15.24 -24.15
CA ASN A 157 11.93 -14.24 -23.17
C ASN A 157 11.32 -12.86 -23.50
N LEU A 158 10.87 -12.14 -22.47
CA LEU A 158 10.54 -10.71 -22.57
C LEU A 158 11.80 -9.90 -22.83
N TRP A 159 11.80 -9.09 -23.89
CA TRP A 159 12.92 -8.29 -24.33
C TRP A 159 12.63 -6.80 -24.27
N GLY A 160 13.50 -6.03 -23.60
CA GLY A 160 13.35 -4.57 -23.44
C GLY A 160 12.57 -4.16 -22.19
N ASP A 161 12.28 -2.85 -22.10
CA ASP A 161 11.54 -2.28 -20.98
C ASP A 161 10.06 -2.68 -20.99
N PRO A 162 9.39 -2.83 -19.82
CA PRO A 162 8.01 -3.29 -19.74
C PRO A 162 7.01 -2.24 -20.27
N GLY A 163 6.56 -2.40 -21.52
CA GLY A 163 5.58 -1.53 -22.16
C GLY A 163 4.69 -2.27 -23.17
N ASP A 164 3.67 -1.62 -23.73
CA ASP A 164 2.89 -2.18 -24.84
C ASP A 164 3.74 -2.23 -26.11
N GLY A 165 3.59 -3.30 -26.88
CA GLY A 165 4.38 -3.55 -28.08
C GLY A 165 5.79 -4.09 -27.80
N ASN A 166 6.08 -4.50 -26.56
CA ASN A 166 7.37 -5.10 -26.22
C ASN A 166 7.69 -6.30 -27.10
N SER A 167 8.97 -6.37 -27.42
CA SER A 167 9.53 -7.47 -28.19
C SER A 167 9.63 -8.74 -27.37
N ILE A 168 9.53 -9.87 -28.07
CA ILE A 168 9.81 -11.20 -27.53
C ILE A 168 11.09 -11.69 -28.18
N GLY A 169 12.00 -12.24 -27.39
CA GLY A 169 13.25 -12.83 -27.84
C GLY A 169 13.45 -14.27 -27.36
N PHE A 170 14.68 -14.76 -27.42
CA PHE A 170 15.11 -16.01 -26.84
C PHE A 170 16.26 -15.81 -25.87
N TRP A 171 16.21 -16.51 -24.74
CA TRP A 171 17.25 -16.48 -23.71
C TRP A 171 17.56 -17.89 -23.18
N LYS A 172 18.48 -17.95 -22.22
CA LYS A 172 18.77 -19.19 -21.46
C LYS A 172 17.65 -19.42 -20.44
N THR A 173 17.46 -20.64 -19.99
CA THR A 173 16.60 -21.01 -18.87
C THR A 173 17.04 -20.29 -17.59
N ASN A 174 16.15 -20.22 -16.59
CA ASN A 174 16.38 -19.60 -15.29
C ASN A 174 16.49 -18.06 -15.31
N ASP A 175 15.78 -17.42 -16.23
CA ASP A 175 15.63 -15.96 -16.26
C ASP A 175 14.19 -15.56 -15.90
N GLN A 176 14.03 -14.56 -15.02
CA GLN A 176 12.70 -14.10 -14.61
C GLN A 176 11.87 -13.48 -15.75
N ASN A 177 12.51 -13.06 -16.85
CA ASN A 177 11.83 -12.59 -18.06
C ASN A 177 11.24 -13.72 -18.91
N ASN A 178 11.52 -14.97 -18.58
CA ASN A 178 11.00 -16.14 -19.27
C ASN A 178 9.65 -16.60 -18.72
N VAL A 179 9.30 -16.20 -17.50
CA VAL A 179 8.23 -16.83 -16.73
C VAL A 179 6.88 -16.40 -17.25
N VAL A 180 6.10 -17.36 -17.70
CA VAL A 180 4.72 -17.18 -18.17
C VAL A 180 3.74 -18.02 -17.37
N VAL A 181 2.49 -17.55 -17.35
CA VAL A 181 1.33 -18.31 -16.89
C VAL A 181 0.29 -18.40 -18.00
N PHE A 182 -0.51 -19.46 -17.97
CA PHE A 182 -1.62 -19.64 -18.87
C PHE A 182 -2.91 -19.28 -18.14
N VAL A 183 -3.56 -18.21 -18.57
CA VAL A 183 -4.74 -17.66 -17.92
C VAL A 183 -5.91 -17.76 -18.88
N LYS A 184 -7.05 -18.29 -18.43
CA LYS A 184 -8.25 -18.28 -19.26
C LYS A 184 -8.61 -16.82 -19.58
N PRO A 185 -8.99 -16.48 -20.83
CA PRO A 185 -9.34 -15.11 -21.20
C PRO A 185 -10.44 -14.49 -20.33
N ASP A 186 -11.25 -15.33 -19.72
CA ASP A 186 -12.36 -14.93 -18.86
C ASP A 186 -11.94 -14.57 -17.44
N THR A 187 -10.74 -14.93 -17.01
CA THR A 187 -10.25 -14.72 -15.64
C THR A 187 -9.18 -13.64 -15.51
N ASP A 188 -8.54 -13.24 -16.61
CA ASP A 188 -7.51 -12.22 -16.61
C ASP A 188 -7.62 -11.25 -17.77
N LEU A 189 -8.48 -10.30 -17.63
CA LEU A 189 -8.44 -9.09 -18.44
C LEU A 189 -7.57 -8.07 -17.69
N GLY A 190 -6.24 -8.20 -17.80
CA GLY A 190 -5.36 -7.13 -17.33
C GLY A 190 -5.78 -5.80 -17.95
N ALA A 191 -5.90 -4.77 -17.16
CA ALA A 191 -5.98 -3.33 -17.42
C ALA A 191 -6.80 -2.78 -18.64
N ALA A 192 -7.15 -3.57 -19.65
CA ALA A 192 -7.89 -3.11 -20.81
C ALA A 192 -9.39 -3.39 -20.64
N ASP A 193 -9.98 -2.70 -19.70
CA ASP A 193 -11.38 -2.91 -19.41
C ASP A 193 -12.23 -1.79 -19.99
N TYR A 194 -12.50 -1.85 -21.27
CA TYR A 194 -13.53 -1.05 -21.90
C TYR A 194 -13.11 0.32 -22.45
N LYS A 195 -13.93 0.82 -23.33
CA LYS A 195 -13.96 2.22 -23.75
C LYS A 195 -15.15 2.90 -23.10
N THR A 196 -14.90 4.05 -22.48
CA THR A 196 -15.96 5.00 -22.19
C THR A 196 -16.04 6.01 -23.33
N VAL A 197 -17.24 6.40 -23.72
CA VAL A 197 -17.48 7.38 -24.78
C VAL A 197 -18.36 8.51 -24.24
N GLY A 198 -18.04 9.73 -24.68
CA GLY A 198 -18.78 10.94 -24.31
C GLY A 198 -18.31 11.57 -23.00
N SER A 199 -18.48 12.87 -22.91
CA SER A 199 -18.27 13.64 -21.70
C SER A 199 -19.61 13.85 -20.99
N MET A 200 -19.63 13.61 -19.69
CA MET A 200 -20.75 13.92 -18.81
C MET A 200 -20.53 15.28 -18.15
N THR A 201 -21.56 16.14 -18.17
CA THR A 201 -21.60 17.26 -17.24
C THR A 201 -22.06 16.73 -15.88
N PHE A 202 -21.13 16.48 -15.00
CA PHE A 202 -21.39 16.00 -13.65
C PHE A 202 -21.01 17.06 -12.62
N LYS A 203 -21.80 17.15 -11.57
CA LYS A 203 -21.48 17.93 -10.37
C LYS A 203 -21.76 17.05 -9.18
N PRO A 204 -20.79 16.84 -8.27
CA PRO A 204 -21.03 16.08 -7.05
C PRO A 204 -22.06 16.82 -6.17
N GLU A 205 -22.91 16.06 -5.50
CA GLU A 205 -23.87 16.60 -4.52
C GLU A 205 -23.14 17.29 -3.37
N ASN A 206 -22.07 16.65 -2.89
CA ASN A 206 -21.22 17.19 -1.84
C ASN A 206 -19.91 17.72 -2.43
N LYS A 207 -19.51 18.93 -2.04
CA LYS A 207 -18.24 19.52 -2.51
C LYS A 207 -17.00 18.73 -2.06
N LEU A 208 -17.08 17.99 -0.94
CA LEU A 208 -16.00 17.13 -0.45
C LEU A 208 -16.07 15.75 -1.11
N THR A 209 -15.94 15.72 -2.43
CA THR A 209 -15.99 14.51 -3.25
C THR A 209 -14.81 14.46 -4.21
N LEU A 210 -14.08 13.34 -4.19
CA LEU A 210 -13.11 13.02 -5.24
C LEU A 210 -13.88 12.38 -6.40
N TRP A 211 -13.67 12.82 -7.64
CA TRP A 211 -14.40 12.26 -8.78
C TRP A 211 -13.63 12.31 -10.09
N TYR A 212 -13.95 11.35 -10.96
CA TYR A 212 -13.26 11.09 -12.23
C TYR A 212 -14.26 10.63 -13.28
N THR A 213 -13.95 10.88 -14.57
CA THR A 213 -14.78 10.51 -15.72
C THR A 213 -14.25 9.31 -16.47
N GLU A 214 -13.22 8.66 -15.94
CA GLU A 214 -12.67 7.43 -16.47
C GLU A 214 -12.33 6.48 -15.32
N PRO A 215 -12.37 5.15 -15.56
CA PRO A 215 -11.97 4.18 -14.56
C PRO A 215 -10.48 4.21 -14.27
N ALA A 216 -10.09 3.72 -13.09
CA ALA A 216 -8.69 3.65 -12.69
C ALA A 216 -7.86 2.76 -13.62
N THR A 217 -8.47 1.72 -14.18
CA THR A 217 -7.81 0.74 -15.07
C THR A 217 -7.38 1.31 -16.42
N THR A 218 -8.03 2.38 -16.90
CA THR A 218 -7.75 3.02 -18.20
C THR A 218 -7.10 4.38 -18.08
N ALA A 219 -7.07 4.96 -16.88
CA ALA A 219 -6.40 6.22 -16.63
C ALA A 219 -4.94 6.12 -17.05
N LYS A 220 -4.44 7.15 -17.74
CA LYS A 220 -3.01 7.23 -18.06
C LYS A 220 -2.24 7.48 -16.78
N LEU A 221 -1.18 6.69 -16.57
CA LEU A 221 -0.26 6.94 -15.48
C LEU A 221 0.37 8.33 -15.64
N TYR A 222 0.59 9.01 -14.52
CA TYR A 222 1.21 10.32 -14.51
C TYR A 222 2.63 10.25 -15.08
N SER A 223 2.89 10.97 -16.17
CA SER A 223 4.14 10.90 -16.94
C SER A 223 5.38 11.44 -16.21
N GLY A 224 5.19 12.11 -15.08
CA GLY A 224 6.27 12.57 -14.20
C GLY A 224 6.48 11.70 -12.98
N GLY A 225 5.69 10.66 -12.83
CA GLY A 225 5.74 9.71 -11.72
C GLY A 225 6.75 8.59 -11.97
N GLN A 226 7.03 7.82 -10.94
CA GLN A 226 7.98 6.71 -10.95
C GLN A 226 7.42 5.41 -11.53
N GLY A 227 6.44 5.47 -12.41
CA GLY A 227 5.81 4.30 -13.00
C GLY A 227 4.94 3.51 -12.02
N TYR A 228 4.27 4.17 -11.09
CA TYR A 228 3.31 3.56 -10.18
C TYR A 228 2.13 2.97 -10.96
N SER A 229 1.52 1.96 -10.37
CA SER A 229 0.38 1.28 -10.96
C SER A 229 -0.89 2.16 -10.88
N ASN A 230 -1.85 1.91 -11.76
CA ASN A 230 -3.17 2.54 -11.72
C ASN A 230 -3.86 2.38 -10.36
N TRP A 231 -3.55 1.30 -9.62
CA TRP A 231 -4.00 1.11 -8.25
C TRP A 231 -3.55 2.23 -7.33
N MET A 232 -2.27 2.56 -7.33
CA MET A 232 -1.69 3.55 -6.40
C MET A 232 -2.10 4.98 -6.76
N GLU A 233 -2.23 5.29 -8.06
CA GLU A 233 -2.46 6.67 -8.49
C GLU A 233 -3.94 7.02 -8.62
N TYR A 234 -4.82 6.05 -8.96
CA TYR A 234 -6.18 6.36 -9.37
C TYR A 234 -7.28 5.54 -8.69
N ALA A 235 -6.99 4.41 -8.06
CA ALA A 235 -8.01 3.66 -7.33
C ALA A 235 -8.51 4.46 -6.12
N LEU A 236 -9.79 4.30 -5.78
CA LEU A 236 -10.42 5.00 -4.65
C LEU A 236 -10.43 4.09 -3.42
N PRO A 237 -9.68 4.44 -2.35
CA PRO A 237 -9.62 3.61 -1.16
C PRO A 237 -10.86 3.81 -0.28
N ILE A 238 -11.42 2.69 0.23
CA ILE A 238 -12.41 2.66 1.30
C ILE A 238 -11.91 1.78 2.45
N GLY A 239 -12.33 2.05 3.69
CA GLY A 239 -11.87 1.28 4.84
C GLY A 239 -12.72 1.47 6.08
N ASP A 240 -12.76 0.42 6.91
CA ASP A 240 -13.43 0.40 8.21
C ASP A 240 -12.49 0.71 9.40
N GLY A 241 -11.22 1.00 9.07
CA GLY A 241 -10.14 1.20 10.03
C GLY A 241 -9.24 -0.01 10.23
N GLN A 242 -9.67 -1.21 9.85
CA GLN A 242 -8.91 -2.45 9.89
C GLN A 242 -8.95 -3.20 8.56
N PHE A 243 -10.12 -3.32 7.95
CA PHE A 243 -10.35 -3.97 6.67
C PHE A 243 -10.74 -2.92 5.63
N GLY A 244 -10.15 -2.96 4.45
CA GLY A 244 -10.38 -1.96 3.43
C GLY A 244 -10.29 -2.52 2.03
N ALA A 245 -10.72 -1.70 1.07
CA ALA A 245 -10.66 -2.02 -0.34
C ALA A 245 -10.26 -0.81 -1.17
N CYS A 246 -9.76 -1.07 -2.39
CA CYS A 246 -9.53 -0.09 -3.43
C CYS A 246 -10.47 -0.38 -4.60
N LEU A 247 -11.15 0.66 -5.09
CA LEU A 247 -12.17 0.61 -6.12
C LEU A 247 -11.59 1.10 -7.44
N PHE A 248 -11.62 0.26 -8.46
CA PHE A 248 -11.12 0.62 -9.80
C PHE A 248 -12.21 1.21 -10.70
N GLY A 249 -13.46 0.84 -10.47
CA GLY A 249 -14.63 1.33 -11.23
C GLY A 249 -14.71 0.79 -12.65
N GLY A 250 -14.21 -0.41 -12.89
CA GLY A 250 -14.30 -1.05 -14.21
C GLY A 250 -15.74 -1.35 -14.62
N VAL A 251 -16.07 -1.16 -15.91
CA VAL A 251 -17.43 -1.34 -16.42
C VAL A 251 -17.75 -2.80 -16.74
N TYR A 252 -16.97 -3.39 -17.65
CA TYR A 252 -17.14 -4.77 -18.08
C TYR A 252 -16.70 -5.76 -16.99
N ARG A 253 -15.63 -5.42 -16.29
CA ARG A 253 -15.12 -6.17 -15.15
C ARG A 253 -14.78 -5.20 -14.00
N ASP A 254 -15.57 -5.22 -12.97
CA ASP A 254 -15.27 -4.45 -11.76
C ASP A 254 -14.27 -5.20 -10.91
N GLU A 255 -13.33 -4.48 -10.35
CA GLU A 255 -12.36 -5.01 -9.39
C GLU A 255 -12.49 -4.28 -8.05
N ILE A 256 -12.61 -5.06 -7.00
CA ILE A 256 -12.57 -4.61 -5.61
C ILE A 256 -11.36 -5.29 -4.96
N GLN A 257 -10.22 -4.63 -4.99
CA GLN A 257 -9.02 -5.12 -4.32
C GLN A 257 -9.16 -4.86 -2.82
N PHE A 258 -8.90 -5.84 -1.98
CA PHE A 258 -9.09 -5.72 -0.54
C PHE A 258 -7.85 -6.14 0.24
N ASN A 259 -7.73 -5.56 1.44
CA ASN A 259 -6.65 -5.88 2.36
C ASN A 259 -7.07 -5.73 3.83
N GLU A 260 -6.25 -6.28 4.73
CA GLU A 260 -6.47 -6.22 6.16
C GLU A 260 -5.18 -5.83 6.87
N LYS A 261 -5.26 -4.89 7.81
CA LYS A 261 -4.14 -4.19 8.45
C LYS A 261 -3.08 -5.10 9.08
N THR A 262 -3.48 -6.28 9.54
CA THR A 262 -2.60 -7.22 10.24
C THR A 262 -2.13 -8.40 9.39
N LEU A 263 -2.38 -8.37 8.08
CA LEU A 263 -1.95 -9.43 7.17
C LEU A 263 -0.45 -9.32 6.88
N TRP A 264 0.36 -9.78 7.83
CA TRP A 264 1.82 -9.72 7.79
C TRP A 264 2.45 -11.10 7.76
N SER A 265 3.39 -11.33 6.86
CA SER A 265 4.37 -12.42 6.99
C SER A 265 5.44 -12.04 8.02
N GLY A 266 6.22 -13.03 8.46
CA GLY A 266 7.31 -12.83 9.41
C GLY A 266 6.96 -13.13 10.86
N THR A 267 7.88 -12.74 11.74
CA THR A 267 7.92 -13.11 13.16
C THR A 267 8.43 -11.93 14.00
N PRO A 268 8.40 -12.03 15.34
CA PRO A 268 8.99 -11.00 16.21
C PRO A 268 10.55 -10.98 16.22
N ALA A 269 11.19 -11.47 15.19
CA ALA A 269 12.64 -11.56 15.10
C ALA A 269 13.28 -10.29 14.53
N ARG A 270 14.60 -10.18 14.76
CA ARG A 270 15.46 -9.23 14.04
C ARG A 270 16.10 -9.94 12.84
N SER A 271 15.91 -9.42 11.65
CA SER A 271 16.54 -9.99 10.45
C SER A 271 16.86 -8.90 9.42
N SER A 272 17.49 -9.27 8.31
CA SER A 272 17.67 -8.35 7.19
C SER A 272 16.33 -7.93 6.61
N GLN A 273 16.25 -6.73 6.06
CA GLN A 273 15.09 -6.23 5.33
C GLN A 273 14.65 -7.25 4.27
N GLY A 274 13.35 -7.57 4.23
CA GLY A 274 12.80 -8.60 3.35
C GLY A 274 13.18 -10.05 3.70
N GLY A 275 13.98 -10.27 4.76
CA GLY A 275 14.31 -11.62 5.23
C GLY A 275 13.13 -12.32 5.91
N LYS A 276 13.14 -13.66 5.89
CA LYS A 276 12.06 -14.51 6.45
C LYS A 276 11.65 -14.20 7.89
N GLY A 277 12.51 -13.62 8.72
CA GLY A 277 12.16 -13.25 10.09
C GLY A 277 11.39 -11.93 10.17
N TYR A 278 11.75 -10.96 9.35
CA TYR A 278 11.12 -9.65 9.36
C TYR A 278 9.77 -9.64 8.66
N GLY A 279 9.67 -10.29 7.50
CA GLY A 279 8.44 -10.36 6.71
C GLY A 279 8.11 -9.05 6.00
N LYS A 280 6.85 -8.94 5.60
CA LYS A 280 6.28 -7.78 4.90
C LYS A 280 4.77 -7.73 5.08
N TYR A 281 4.16 -6.60 4.75
CA TYR A 281 2.73 -6.47 4.59
C TYR A 281 2.29 -7.15 3.30
N GLU A 282 1.38 -8.10 3.37
CA GLU A 282 0.98 -8.93 2.25
C GLU A 282 -0.21 -8.33 1.49
N ASN A 283 -0.31 -8.61 0.20
CA ASN A 283 -1.51 -8.34 -0.59
C ASN A 283 -2.54 -9.46 -0.32
N PHE A 284 -3.73 -9.11 0.17
CA PHE A 284 -4.75 -10.10 0.52
C PHE A 284 -5.42 -10.68 -0.72
N GLY A 285 -6.02 -9.84 -1.57
CA GLY A 285 -6.67 -10.31 -2.78
C GLY A 285 -7.63 -9.33 -3.44
N SER A 286 -8.36 -9.84 -4.42
CA SER A 286 -9.39 -9.09 -5.16
C SER A 286 -10.67 -9.91 -5.33
N ILE A 287 -11.81 -9.20 -5.38
CA ILE A 287 -13.05 -9.69 -5.97
C ILE A 287 -13.16 -9.10 -7.37
N TYR A 288 -13.63 -9.90 -8.30
CA TYR A 288 -13.97 -9.47 -9.65
C TYR A 288 -15.45 -9.73 -9.93
N ALA A 289 -16.13 -8.73 -10.49
CA ALA A 289 -17.48 -8.83 -11.00
C ALA A 289 -17.48 -8.60 -12.52
N LYS A 290 -17.54 -9.69 -13.30
CA LYS A 290 -17.55 -9.65 -14.76
C LYS A 290 -18.97 -9.57 -15.27
N ASP A 291 -19.26 -8.58 -16.13
CA ASP A 291 -20.56 -8.45 -16.80
C ASP A 291 -20.83 -9.62 -17.74
N LEU A 292 -22.03 -10.19 -17.65
CA LEU A 292 -22.55 -11.25 -18.50
C LEU A 292 -23.78 -10.80 -19.30
N SER A 293 -24.23 -9.53 -19.16
CA SER A 293 -25.40 -9.00 -19.88
C SER A 293 -25.15 -8.92 -21.38
N GLY A 294 -23.89 -8.86 -21.81
CA GLY A 294 -23.50 -8.60 -23.18
C GLY A 294 -23.72 -7.15 -23.64
N GLU A 295 -24.16 -6.26 -22.74
CA GLU A 295 -24.30 -4.82 -23.01
C GLU A 295 -22.94 -4.09 -23.01
N PHE A 296 -21.95 -4.61 -22.29
CA PHE A 296 -20.61 -4.04 -22.18
C PHE A 296 -19.55 -4.97 -22.76
N GLY A 297 -18.44 -4.40 -23.19
CA GLY A 297 -17.32 -5.15 -23.76
C GLY A 297 -16.19 -4.22 -24.20
N LEU A 298 -15.20 -4.79 -24.87
CA LEU A 298 -13.97 -4.10 -25.26
C LEU A 298 -14.07 -3.35 -26.59
N THR A 299 -15.19 -3.52 -27.32
CA THR A 299 -15.46 -2.88 -28.61
C THR A 299 -16.23 -1.56 -28.42
N THR A 300 -16.12 -0.65 -29.41
CA THR A 300 -16.70 0.70 -29.30
C THR A 300 -18.23 0.69 -29.22
N ASP A 301 -18.90 -0.27 -29.88
CA ASP A 301 -20.33 -0.46 -29.84
C ASP A 301 -20.86 -0.97 -28.49
N LYS A 302 -19.99 -1.50 -27.65
CA LYS A 302 -20.24 -1.95 -26.28
C LYS A 302 -19.63 -1.03 -25.22
N ALA A 303 -19.25 0.17 -25.61
CA ALA A 303 -18.69 1.14 -24.68
C ALA A 303 -19.75 1.74 -23.75
N ALA A 304 -19.39 2.02 -22.52
CA ALA A 304 -20.22 2.78 -21.61
C ALA A 304 -20.17 4.28 -21.92
N SER A 305 -21.25 4.97 -21.68
CA SER A 305 -21.35 6.43 -21.76
C SER A 305 -21.71 7.04 -20.40
N ASN A 306 -21.56 8.35 -20.25
CA ASN A 306 -21.87 9.08 -19.02
C ASN A 306 -21.20 8.48 -17.77
N TYR A 307 -19.95 8.09 -17.92
CA TYR A 307 -19.21 7.43 -16.85
C TYR A 307 -18.72 8.44 -15.80
N VAL A 308 -18.96 8.12 -14.53
CA VAL A 308 -18.41 8.80 -13.36
C VAL A 308 -18.08 7.79 -12.29
N ARG A 309 -16.91 7.87 -11.70
CA ARG A 309 -16.59 7.24 -10.42
C ARG A 309 -16.22 8.31 -9.40
N LEU A 310 -16.59 8.10 -8.16
CA LEU A 310 -16.39 9.07 -7.09
C LEU A 310 -16.20 8.41 -5.73
N LEU A 311 -15.64 9.19 -4.82
CA LEU A 311 -15.60 8.93 -3.38
C LEU A 311 -16.15 10.17 -2.66
N ASP A 312 -17.31 10.04 -2.06
CA ASP A 312 -17.90 11.06 -1.20
C ASP A 312 -17.27 10.98 0.19
N LEU A 313 -16.48 11.99 0.53
CA LEU A 313 -15.78 12.04 1.83
C LEU A 313 -16.72 12.34 3.00
N THR A 314 -17.93 12.82 2.75
CA THR A 314 -18.90 13.13 3.81
C THR A 314 -19.64 11.91 4.32
N THR A 315 -19.70 10.85 3.50
CA THR A 315 -20.39 9.60 3.78
C THR A 315 -19.48 8.38 3.68
N ALA A 316 -18.19 8.56 3.35
CA ALA A 316 -17.23 7.49 3.08
C ALA A 316 -17.74 6.45 2.06
N THR A 317 -18.42 6.93 1.02
CA THR A 317 -19.10 6.09 0.01
C THR A 317 -18.42 6.20 -1.34
N GLY A 318 -17.94 5.08 -1.86
CA GLY A 318 -17.51 4.97 -3.24
C GLY A 318 -18.70 4.75 -4.18
N LYS A 319 -18.69 5.34 -5.37
CA LYS A 319 -19.76 5.15 -6.35
C LYS A 319 -19.21 5.12 -7.77
N THR A 320 -19.76 4.25 -8.60
CA THR A 320 -19.52 4.21 -10.05
C THR A 320 -20.84 4.24 -10.78
N MET A 321 -21.00 5.17 -11.71
CA MET A 321 -22.21 5.35 -12.51
C MET A 321 -21.87 5.38 -13.99
N PHE A 322 -22.66 4.72 -14.81
CA PHE A 322 -22.50 4.72 -16.27
C PHE A 322 -23.78 4.30 -16.97
N LYS A 323 -23.81 4.45 -18.29
CA LYS A 323 -24.98 4.14 -19.14
C LYS A 323 -24.57 3.23 -20.29
N SER A 324 -25.34 2.19 -20.53
CA SER A 324 -25.15 1.33 -21.70
C SER A 324 -25.67 1.99 -23.00
N ALA A 325 -25.28 1.43 -24.15
CA ALA A 325 -25.76 1.85 -25.46
C ALA A 325 -27.30 1.71 -25.60
N ALA A 326 -27.91 0.78 -24.87
CA ALA A 326 -29.35 0.61 -24.78
C ALA A 326 -30.08 1.65 -23.88
N GLY A 327 -29.30 2.56 -23.29
CA GLY A 327 -29.83 3.63 -22.46
C GLY A 327 -30.18 3.20 -21.02
N VAL A 328 -29.74 2.03 -20.57
CA VAL A 328 -29.87 1.59 -19.16
C VAL A 328 -28.80 2.25 -18.34
N GLU A 329 -29.17 2.87 -17.23
CA GLU A 329 -28.25 3.45 -16.26
C GLU A 329 -27.91 2.42 -15.19
N TYR A 330 -26.63 2.30 -14.88
CA TYR A 330 -26.08 1.39 -13.87
C TYR A 330 -25.43 2.20 -12.77
N THR A 331 -25.66 1.80 -11.54
CA THR A 331 -25.03 2.37 -10.34
C THR A 331 -24.43 1.25 -9.51
N ARG A 332 -23.20 1.45 -9.08
CA ARG A 332 -22.52 0.61 -8.09
C ARG A 332 -22.10 1.49 -6.92
N GLU A 333 -22.46 1.11 -5.72
CA GLU A 333 -22.14 1.81 -4.48
C GLU A 333 -21.33 0.90 -3.59
N TYR A 334 -20.34 1.47 -2.89
CA TYR A 334 -19.39 0.71 -2.10
C TYR A 334 -19.17 1.38 -0.76
N ILE A 335 -19.23 0.60 0.32
CA ILE A 335 -18.90 1.03 1.68
C ILE A 335 -17.99 0.02 2.37
N ALA A 336 -17.20 0.50 3.33
CA ALA A 336 -16.50 -0.32 4.30
C ALA A 336 -17.08 -0.01 5.68
N SER A 337 -17.98 -0.86 6.15
CA SER A 337 -18.75 -0.61 7.37
C SER A 337 -17.99 -1.06 8.61
N ASN A 338 -17.64 -0.12 9.48
CA ASN A 338 -17.03 -0.46 10.77
C ASN A 338 -18.00 -1.19 11.72
N PRO A 339 -19.28 -0.79 11.86
CA PRO A 339 -20.23 -1.54 12.70
C PRO A 339 -20.44 -2.98 12.25
N ALA A 340 -20.50 -3.23 10.94
CA ALA A 340 -20.68 -4.57 10.40
C ALA A 340 -19.37 -5.35 10.18
N ARG A 341 -18.22 -4.65 10.16
CA ARG A 341 -16.87 -5.21 9.91
C ARG A 341 -16.77 -5.93 8.57
N VAL A 342 -17.34 -5.34 7.52
CA VAL A 342 -17.37 -5.85 6.14
C VAL A 342 -17.24 -4.72 5.12
N VAL A 343 -16.77 -5.08 3.93
CA VAL A 343 -16.93 -4.27 2.72
C VAL A 343 -18.20 -4.74 1.99
N VAL A 344 -19.01 -3.79 1.53
CA VAL A 344 -20.23 -4.09 0.79
C VAL A 344 -20.21 -3.37 -0.54
N ALA A 345 -20.50 -4.10 -1.61
CA ALA A 345 -20.75 -3.54 -2.93
C ALA A 345 -22.21 -3.78 -3.32
N HIS A 346 -22.89 -2.75 -3.77
CA HIS A 346 -24.30 -2.74 -4.12
C HIS A 346 -24.49 -2.33 -5.58
N TYR A 347 -25.08 -3.20 -6.37
CA TYR A 347 -25.27 -3.02 -7.81
C TYR A 347 -26.74 -2.84 -8.11
N THR A 348 -27.08 -1.77 -8.85
CA THR A 348 -28.44 -1.47 -9.30
C THR A 348 -28.45 -1.04 -10.77
N ALA A 349 -29.61 -1.15 -11.39
CA ALA A 349 -29.85 -0.67 -12.75
C ALA A 349 -31.19 0.05 -12.84
N SER A 350 -31.34 1.02 -13.76
CA SER A 350 -32.57 1.78 -13.97
C SER A 350 -33.73 0.95 -14.57
N LYS A 351 -33.47 -0.31 -14.93
CA LYS A 351 -34.48 -1.29 -15.43
C LYS A 351 -34.27 -2.63 -14.73
N GLY A 352 -35.35 -3.24 -14.26
CA GLY A 352 -35.31 -4.57 -13.66
C GLY A 352 -34.79 -5.65 -14.60
N GLY A 353 -34.23 -6.71 -14.04
CA GLY A 353 -33.67 -7.85 -14.77
C GLY A 353 -32.41 -7.56 -15.59
N LYS A 354 -31.67 -6.49 -15.27
CA LYS A 354 -30.51 -6.03 -16.07
C LYS A 354 -29.16 -6.41 -15.51
N LEU A 355 -29.13 -6.88 -14.27
CA LEU A 355 -27.88 -7.25 -13.64
C LEU A 355 -27.55 -8.72 -13.90
N SER A 356 -26.47 -8.95 -14.65
CA SER A 356 -25.95 -10.29 -14.92
C SER A 356 -24.45 -10.27 -14.76
N PHE A 357 -23.92 -10.97 -13.75
CA PHE A 357 -22.52 -10.96 -13.40
C PHE A 357 -22.00 -12.34 -13.01
N ARG A 358 -20.72 -12.57 -13.28
CA ARG A 358 -19.93 -13.64 -12.64
C ARG A 358 -18.99 -13.02 -11.61
N PHE A 359 -19.13 -13.46 -10.37
CA PHE A 359 -18.29 -13.04 -9.25
C PHE A 359 -17.21 -14.09 -8.97
N THR A 360 -15.97 -13.65 -8.85
CA THR A 360 -14.82 -14.50 -8.54
C THR A 360 -13.93 -13.83 -7.49
N MET A 361 -13.13 -14.62 -6.78
CA MET A 361 -12.09 -14.13 -5.86
C MET A 361 -10.73 -14.56 -6.37
N ALA A 362 -9.71 -13.78 -6.05
CA ALA A 362 -8.31 -14.16 -6.23
C ALA A 362 -7.51 -13.76 -5.01
N ALA A 363 -6.66 -14.64 -4.52
CA ALA A 363 -5.68 -14.28 -3.50
C ALA A 363 -4.54 -13.45 -4.12
N GLY A 364 -3.98 -12.52 -3.36
CA GLY A 364 -2.90 -11.63 -3.78
C GLY A 364 -1.50 -12.27 -3.69
N SER A 365 -0.68 -11.80 -2.75
CA SER A 365 0.68 -12.36 -2.53
C SER A 365 0.68 -13.64 -1.69
N ILE A 366 -0.43 -13.92 -1.01
CA ILE A 366 -0.64 -15.14 -0.22
C ILE A 366 -1.06 -16.31 -1.12
N THR A 367 -0.58 -17.50 -0.83
CA THR A 367 -0.92 -18.70 -1.62
C THR A 367 -2.21 -19.31 -1.06
N ALA A 368 -3.33 -19.09 -1.75
CA ALA A 368 -4.61 -19.68 -1.45
C ALA A 368 -5.48 -19.77 -2.70
N ASP A 369 -6.15 -20.91 -2.90
CA ASP A 369 -7.13 -21.09 -3.96
C ASP A 369 -8.53 -20.86 -3.39
N PRO A 370 -9.34 -19.98 -3.99
CA PRO A 370 -10.73 -19.79 -3.59
C PRO A 370 -11.57 -21.05 -3.83
N THR A 371 -12.51 -21.30 -2.95
CA THR A 371 -13.56 -22.31 -3.11
C THR A 371 -14.93 -21.66 -3.07
N TYR A 372 -15.88 -22.18 -3.84
CA TYR A 372 -17.22 -21.59 -3.99
C TYR A 372 -18.31 -22.61 -3.66
N ALA A 373 -19.30 -22.19 -2.87
CA ALA A 373 -20.48 -22.98 -2.56
C ALA A 373 -21.64 -22.08 -2.12
N ASN A 374 -22.87 -22.37 -2.57
CA ASN A 374 -24.10 -21.73 -2.07
C ASN A 374 -24.08 -20.17 -2.12
N GLY A 375 -23.55 -19.60 -3.19
CA GLY A 375 -23.44 -18.15 -3.34
C GLY A 375 -22.34 -17.53 -2.47
N GLU A 376 -21.41 -18.31 -1.95
CA GLU A 376 -20.26 -17.86 -1.19
C GLU A 376 -18.96 -18.29 -1.85
N GLY A 377 -17.95 -17.39 -1.79
CA GLY A 377 -16.54 -17.68 -2.11
C GLY A 377 -15.70 -17.50 -0.88
N THR A 378 -14.72 -18.37 -0.64
CA THR A 378 -13.82 -18.27 0.52
C THR A 378 -12.44 -18.82 0.24
N PHE A 379 -11.44 -18.23 0.88
CA PHE A 379 -10.11 -18.81 1.00
C PHE A 379 -9.50 -18.53 2.37
N SER A 380 -8.57 -19.34 2.80
CA SER A 380 -7.88 -19.19 4.08
C SER A 380 -6.49 -19.79 4.02
N GLY A 381 -5.67 -19.46 4.99
CA GLY A 381 -4.32 -20.04 5.12
C GLY A 381 -3.61 -19.55 6.37
N LYS A 382 -2.30 -19.80 6.39
CA LYS A 382 -1.43 -19.42 7.49
C LYS A 382 -0.13 -18.86 6.93
N LEU A 383 0.30 -17.75 7.50
CA LEU A 383 1.65 -17.18 7.35
C LEU A 383 2.55 -17.70 8.48
N GLU A 384 3.74 -17.15 8.64
CA GLU A 384 4.70 -17.63 9.65
C GLU A 384 4.14 -17.57 11.08
N THR A 385 3.45 -16.47 11.41
CA THR A 385 2.91 -16.25 12.76
C THR A 385 1.39 -16.32 12.78
N ILE A 386 0.70 -15.66 11.86
CA ILE A 386 -0.76 -15.50 11.87
C ILE A 386 -1.46 -16.38 10.85
N SER A 387 -2.76 -16.64 11.10
CA SER A 387 -3.69 -17.26 10.15
C SER A 387 -4.63 -16.19 9.59
N TYR A 388 -5.17 -16.43 8.40
CA TYR A 388 -6.07 -15.51 7.71
C TYR A 388 -7.27 -16.24 7.09
N ASN A 389 -8.38 -15.51 6.93
CA ASN A 389 -9.56 -15.96 6.18
C ASN A 389 -10.19 -14.78 5.45
N ALA A 390 -10.64 -15.00 4.23
CA ALA A 390 -11.47 -14.09 3.46
C ALA A 390 -12.73 -14.82 2.97
N ARG A 391 -13.88 -14.13 2.97
CA ARG A 391 -15.16 -14.68 2.56
C ARG A 391 -16.00 -13.62 1.86
N MET A 392 -16.53 -13.98 0.69
CA MET A 392 -17.48 -13.21 -0.08
C MET A 392 -18.83 -13.92 -0.07
N LYS A 393 -19.94 -13.17 0.01
CA LYS A 393 -21.30 -13.67 -0.20
C LYS A 393 -22.02 -12.77 -1.19
N VAL A 394 -22.66 -13.38 -2.19
CA VAL A 394 -23.47 -12.71 -3.21
C VAL A 394 -24.96 -12.87 -2.85
N VAL A 395 -25.70 -11.76 -2.81
CA VAL A 395 -27.11 -11.69 -2.43
C VAL A 395 -27.89 -10.98 -3.54
N PRO A 396 -28.44 -11.70 -4.52
CA PRO A 396 -29.28 -11.11 -5.55
C PRO A 396 -30.72 -10.92 -5.09
N VAL A 397 -31.39 -9.90 -5.63
CA VAL A 397 -32.83 -9.72 -5.60
C VAL A 397 -33.35 -9.95 -7.03
N GLY A 398 -34.24 -10.90 -7.19
CA GLY A 398 -34.69 -11.34 -8.53
C GLY A 398 -33.62 -12.15 -9.28
N GLY A 399 -33.93 -12.55 -10.50
CA GLY A 399 -33.03 -13.32 -11.34
C GLY A 399 -32.75 -14.75 -10.85
N THR A 400 -31.68 -15.34 -11.34
CA THR A 400 -31.18 -16.69 -10.93
C THR A 400 -29.74 -16.62 -10.51
N MET A 401 -29.37 -17.43 -9.49
CA MET A 401 -27.98 -17.55 -9.03
C MET A 401 -27.55 -19.01 -9.10
N THR A 402 -26.39 -19.25 -9.67
CA THR A 402 -25.71 -20.56 -9.68
C THR A 402 -24.29 -20.43 -9.14
N THR A 403 -23.77 -21.51 -8.61
CA THR A 403 -22.40 -21.55 -8.07
C THR A 403 -21.71 -22.79 -8.63
N ASP A 404 -20.52 -22.60 -9.19
CA ASP A 404 -19.65 -23.69 -9.67
C ASP A 404 -18.24 -23.56 -9.05
N ASP A 405 -17.31 -24.43 -9.44
CA ASP A 405 -15.94 -24.45 -8.89
C ASP A 405 -15.12 -23.19 -9.29
N GLU A 406 -15.60 -22.39 -10.25
CA GLU A 406 -14.88 -21.22 -10.77
C GLU A 406 -15.47 -19.89 -10.30
N GLY A 407 -16.68 -19.87 -9.69
CA GLY A 407 -17.31 -18.64 -9.18
C GLY A 407 -18.80 -18.72 -8.94
N ILE A 408 -19.40 -17.56 -8.82
CA ILE A 408 -20.85 -17.38 -8.57
C ILE A 408 -21.43 -16.58 -9.74
N GLU A 409 -22.44 -17.13 -10.41
CA GLU A 409 -23.10 -16.47 -11.52
C GLU A 409 -24.49 -16.03 -11.12
N VAL A 410 -24.82 -14.77 -11.43
CA VAL A 410 -26.15 -14.18 -11.25
C VAL A 410 -26.62 -13.70 -12.62
N ILE A 411 -27.84 -14.09 -13.03
CA ILE A 411 -28.44 -13.72 -14.32
C ILE A 411 -29.80 -13.03 -14.10
N GLY A 412 -29.92 -11.82 -14.62
CA GLY A 412 -31.19 -11.10 -14.71
C GLY A 412 -31.70 -10.62 -13.33
N ALA A 413 -30.86 -10.26 -12.42
CA ALA A 413 -31.26 -9.69 -11.13
C ALA A 413 -31.71 -8.23 -11.27
N ASP A 414 -32.53 -7.79 -10.33
CA ASP A 414 -32.96 -6.40 -10.16
C ASP A 414 -31.96 -5.61 -9.32
N GLU A 415 -31.36 -6.27 -8.33
CA GLU A 415 -30.39 -5.74 -7.39
C GLU A 415 -29.42 -6.84 -7.01
N ILE A 416 -28.14 -6.51 -6.75
CA ILE A 416 -27.16 -7.45 -6.22
C ILE A 416 -26.37 -6.76 -5.11
N MET A 417 -26.30 -7.39 -3.96
CA MET A 417 -25.40 -7.00 -2.90
C MET A 417 -24.28 -8.04 -2.76
N VAL A 418 -23.02 -7.59 -2.70
CA VAL A 418 -21.85 -8.43 -2.45
C VAL A 418 -21.26 -8.01 -1.11
N VAL A 419 -21.24 -8.95 -0.16
CA VAL A 419 -20.71 -8.75 1.19
C VAL A 419 -19.37 -9.46 1.30
N LEU A 420 -18.31 -8.71 1.62
CA LEU A 420 -16.95 -9.22 1.76
C LEU A 420 -16.46 -9.02 3.20
N GLY A 421 -16.04 -10.08 3.86
CA GLY A 421 -15.36 -10.06 5.15
C GLY A 421 -13.97 -10.66 5.03
N GLY A 422 -13.05 -10.18 5.86
CA GLY A 422 -11.70 -10.71 5.93
C GLY A 422 -11.07 -10.41 7.28
N GLY A 423 -10.00 -11.13 7.63
CA GLY A 423 -9.29 -10.89 8.86
C GLY A 423 -8.20 -11.90 9.15
N THR A 424 -7.47 -11.64 10.22
CA THR A 424 -6.44 -12.50 10.79
C THR A 424 -6.77 -12.83 12.25
N ASP A 425 -6.01 -13.74 12.85
CA ASP A 425 -6.08 -14.07 14.27
C ASP A 425 -5.08 -13.24 15.12
N PHE A 426 -4.52 -12.16 14.58
CA PHE A 426 -3.56 -11.32 15.27
C PHE A 426 -4.11 -10.73 16.57
N ASP A 427 -3.28 -10.80 17.62
CA ASP A 427 -3.49 -10.10 18.89
C ASP A 427 -2.16 -9.65 19.50
N ALA A 428 -1.97 -8.33 19.62
CA ALA A 428 -0.74 -7.73 20.15
C ALA A 428 -0.48 -8.07 21.64
N TYR A 429 -1.49 -8.55 22.37
CA TYR A 429 -1.38 -8.84 23.81
C TYR A 429 -1.05 -10.28 24.13
N GLU A 430 -1.26 -11.19 23.18
CA GLU A 430 -0.92 -12.59 23.36
C GLU A 430 0.57 -12.86 23.11
N SER A 431 1.17 -13.72 23.91
CA SER A 431 2.59 -14.06 23.78
C SER A 431 2.96 -14.71 22.44
N THR A 432 1.97 -15.32 21.77
CA THR A 432 2.07 -15.91 20.43
C THR A 432 1.68 -14.95 19.32
N TYR A 433 1.21 -13.74 19.65
CA TYR A 433 0.60 -12.76 18.76
C TYR A 433 -0.69 -13.22 18.07
N THR A 434 -1.29 -14.31 18.55
CA THR A 434 -2.51 -14.88 17.96
C THR A 434 -3.48 -15.36 19.03
N LYS A 435 -4.79 -15.20 18.76
CA LYS A 435 -5.85 -15.79 19.56
C LYS A 435 -6.98 -16.32 18.69
N ASN A 436 -7.71 -17.29 19.21
CA ASN A 436 -8.92 -17.84 18.59
C ASN A 436 -8.73 -18.32 17.14
N THR A 437 -7.54 -18.83 16.80
CA THR A 437 -7.20 -19.30 15.44
C THR A 437 -8.26 -20.29 14.91
N SER A 438 -8.72 -21.23 15.73
CA SER A 438 -9.74 -22.20 15.33
C SER A 438 -11.13 -21.59 15.09
N ALA A 439 -11.43 -20.40 15.62
CA ALA A 439 -12.69 -19.70 15.46
C ALA A 439 -12.66 -18.63 14.35
N LEU A 440 -11.48 -18.33 13.78
CA LEU A 440 -11.32 -17.23 12.83
C LEU A 440 -12.29 -17.34 11.65
N ALA A 441 -12.30 -18.49 10.96
CA ALA A 441 -13.14 -18.69 9.79
C ALA A 441 -14.64 -18.59 10.13
N GLN A 442 -15.06 -19.10 11.30
CA GLN A 442 -16.44 -18.98 11.77
C GLN A 442 -16.80 -17.53 12.09
N THR A 443 -15.91 -16.81 12.77
CA THR A 443 -16.10 -15.38 13.09
C THR A 443 -16.32 -14.55 11.82
N ILE A 444 -15.53 -14.78 10.77
CA ILE A 444 -15.69 -14.08 9.49
C ILE A 444 -17.02 -14.50 8.81
N SER A 445 -17.33 -15.81 8.84
CA SER A 445 -18.60 -16.32 8.30
C SER A 445 -19.82 -15.66 8.96
N ASP A 446 -19.82 -15.58 10.29
CA ASP A 446 -20.93 -14.99 11.06
C ASP A 446 -21.11 -13.49 10.74
N ARG A 447 -20.01 -12.73 10.60
CA ARG A 447 -20.05 -11.32 10.18
C ARG A 447 -20.68 -11.15 8.80
N VAL A 448 -20.19 -11.93 7.84
CA VAL A 448 -20.68 -11.88 6.45
C VAL A 448 -22.16 -12.29 6.40
N ALA A 449 -22.55 -13.33 7.13
CA ALA A 449 -23.94 -13.78 7.20
C ALA A 449 -24.86 -12.73 7.85
N ALA A 450 -24.42 -12.13 8.95
CA ALA A 450 -25.18 -11.09 9.64
C ALA A 450 -25.38 -9.84 8.77
N ALA A 451 -24.34 -9.42 8.05
CA ALA A 451 -24.43 -8.31 7.12
C ALA A 451 -25.33 -8.65 5.89
N ALA A 452 -25.16 -9.84 5.33
CA ALA A 452 -25.95 -10.31 4.19
C ALA A 452 -27.45 -10.51 4.51
N ALA A 453 -27.82 -10.59 5.78
CA ALA A 453 -29.23 -10.66 6.23
C ALA A 453 -29.90 -9.28 6.32
N LYS A 454 -29.13 -8.18 6.23
CA LYS A 454 -29.63 -6.80 6.22
C LYS A 454 -29.85 -6.31 4.79
N SER A 455 -30.74 -5.34 4.63
CA SER A 455 -30.85 -4.59 3.38
C SER A 455 -29.67 -3.64 3.20
N TRP A 456 -29.42 -3.23 1.94
CA TRP A 456 -28.46 -2.17 1.65
C TRP A 456 -28.74 -0.89 2.44
N ALA A 457 -30.01 -0.48 2.50
CA ALA A 457 -30.40 0.73 3.21
C ALA A 457 -30.05 0.71 4.71
N GLU A 458 -30.20 -0.44 5.38
CA GLU A 458 -29.82 -0.62 6.78
C GLU A 458 -28.32 -0.55 6.96
N LEU A 459 -27.55 -1.28 6.15
CA LEU A 459 -26.07 -1.27 6.21
C LEU A 459 -25.51 0.13 5.90
N TYR A 460 -26.08 0.81 4.92
CA TYR A 460 -25.68 2.17 4.54
C TYR A 460 -25.96 3.17 5.66
N ALA A 461 -27.14 3.12 6.26
CA ALA A 461 -27.51 4.01 7.37
C ALA A 461 -26.59 3.82 8.59
N GLU A 462 -26.31 2.57 8.98
CA GLU A 462 -25.38 2.24 10.08
C GLU A 462 -23.96 2.74 9.78
N HIS A 463 -23.48 2.52 8.55
CA HIS A 463 -22.16 2.97 8.09
C HIS A 463 -22.02 4.49 8.14
N VAL A 464 -22.98 5.21 7.55
CA VAL A 464 -22.95 6.68 7.53
C VAL A 464 -23.05 7.27 8.93
N ALA A 465 -23.94 6.73 9.79
CA ALA A 465 -24.06 7.21 11.17
C ALA A 465 -22.78 7.03 11.97
N ASP A 466 -22.11 5.87 11.87
CA ASP A 466 -20.83 5.63 12.52
C ASP A 466 -19.75 6.58 11.99
N TYR A 467 -19.56 6.62 10.67
CA TYR A 467 -18.51 7.44 10.05
C TYR A 467 -18.69 8.94 10.35
N GLN A 468 -19.89 9.47 10.21
CA GLN A 468 -20.19 10.87 10.46
C GLN A 468 -20.07 11.25 11.95
N SER A 469 -20.16 10.30 12.86
CA SER A 469 -19.90 10.56 14.28
C SER A 469 -18.48 11.04 14.55
N PHE A 470 -17.54 10.76 13.64
CA PHE A 470 -16.16 11.23 13.66
C PHE A 470 -15.90 12.34 12.64
N PHE A 471 -16.33 12.15 11.39
CA PHE A 471 -16.01 13.08 10.31
C PHE A 471 -16.58 14.48 10.56
N ASN A 472 -17.80 14.59 11.05
CA ASN A 472 -18.49 15.85 11.28
C ASN A 472 -18.01 16.62 12.54
N ARG A 473 -17.06 16.08 13.30
CA ARG A 473 -16.50 16.78 14.48
C ARG A 473 -15.59 17.96 14.15
N CYS A 474 -15.09 18.02 12.92
CA CYS A 474 -14.17 19.06 12.47
C CYS A 474 -14.51 19.45 11.03
N GLU A 475 -14.76 20.72 10.83
CA GLU A 475 -15.02 21.32 9.52
C GLU A 475 -13.90 22.29 9.16
N PHE A 476 -13.43 22.20 7.91
CA PHE A 476 -12.51 23.15 7.30
C PHE A 476 -13.12 23.65 6.00
N ASP A 477 -13.56 24.91 6.00
CA ASP A 477 -14.21 25.53 4.86
C ASP A 477 -13.46 26.78 4.39
N LEU A 478 -13.07 26.77 3.13
CA LEU A 478 -12.49 27.91 2.44
C LEU A 478 -13.58 28.56 1.60
N ALA A 479 -13.94 29.78 1.95
CA ALA A 479 -15.09 30.50 1.39
C ALA A 479 -15.07 30.57 -0.15
N GLY A 480 -16.22 30.35 -0.78
CA GLY A 480 -16.42 30.47 -2.22
C GLY A 480 -15.93 29.31 -3.07
N THR A 481 -15.44 28.22 -2.44
CA THR A 481 -14.99 27.01 -3.16
C THR A 481 -16.16 26.22 -3.74
N LYS A 482 -15.96 25.69 -4.96
CA LYS A 482 -16.89 24.83 -5.67
C LYS A 482 -16.12 23.68 -6.30
N ASN A 483 -16.69 22.48 -6.21
CA ASN A 483 -16.12 21.28 -6.83
C ASN A 483 -16.79 21.06 -8.21
N GLU A 484 -16.30 21.75 -9.23
CA GLU A 484 -16.84 21.70 -10.61
C GLU A 484 -15.88 21.03 -11.61
N MET A 485 -14.72 20.58 -11.15
CA MET A 485 -13.70 19.93 -11.97
C MET A 485 -13.39 18.54 -11.42
N THR A 486 -13.02 17.61 -12.31
CA THR A 486 -12.48 16.30 -11.87
C THR A 486 -11.27 16.47 -10.97
N THR A 487 -11.03 15.55 -10.07
CA THR A 487 -9.92 15.66 -9.11
C THR A 487 -8.55 15.81 -9.78
N ASN A 488 -8.30 15.06 -10.87
CA ASN A 488 -7.05 15.23 -11.65
C ASN A 488 -6.95 16.64 -12.27
N SER A 489 -8.06 17.20 -12.79
CA SER A 489 -8.06 18.57 -13.33
C SER A 489 -7.83 19.63 -12.25
N LEU A 490 -8.33 19.42 -11.02
CA LEU A 490 -8.03 20.29 -9.88
C LEU A 490 -6.53 20.26 -9.54
N ILE A 491 -5.91 19.08 -9.54
CA ILE A 491 -4.46 18.93 -9.30
C ILE A 491 -3.65 19.64 -10.38
N ASP A 492 -4.02 19.49 -11.66
CA ASP A 492 -3.35 20.14 -12.77
C ASP A 492 -3.50 21.66 -12.70
N SER A 493 -4.68 22.16 -12.32
CA SER A 493 -4.94 23.61 -12.19
C SER A 493 -4.17 24.27 -11.03
N TYR A 494 -3.87 23.54 -9.97
CA TYR A 494 -3.14 24.03 -8.80
C TYR A 494 -1.75 24.58 -9.15
N ASN A 495 -1.12 23.99 -10.14
CA ASN A 495 0.20 24.41 -10.61
C ASN A 495 0.18 25.72 -11.43
N SER A 496 -0.99 26.17 -11.90
CA SER A 496 -1.12 27.34 -12.77
C SER A 496 -1.49 28.66 -12.07
N GLY A 497 -1.79 28.62 -10.76
CA GLY A 497 -2.06 29.82 -9.96
C GLY A 497 -2.98 29.56 -8.76
N ARG A 498 -3.07 30.50 -7.83
CA ARG A 498 -3.97 30.43 -6.67
C ARG A 498 -5.32 31.07 -7.01
N GLY A 499 -6.27 30.28 -7.46
CA GLY A 499 -7.66 30.68 -7.64
C GLY A 499 -8.60 29.87 -6.74
N ALA A 500 -9.90 29.98 -6.97
CA ALA A 500 -10.92 29.22 -6.26
C ALA A 500 -10.71 27.70 -6.35
N ASP A 501 -10.17 27.21 -7.47
CA ASP A 501 -9.86 25.79 -7.67
C ASP A 501 -8.71 25.31 -6.77
N ALA A 502 -7.67 26.16 -6.58
CA ALA A 502 -6.58 25.83 -5.65
C ALA A 502 -7.07 25.71 -4.22
N LEU A 503 -7.94 26.64 -3.79
CA LEU A 503 -8.56 26.58 -2.46
C LEU A 503 -9.47 25.35 -2.31
N MET A 504 -10.16 24.96 -3.39
CA MET A 504 -10.99 23.74 -3.38
C MET A 504 -10.12 22.48 -3.18
N LEU A 505 -8.97 22.40 -3.86
CA LEU A 505 -8.05 21.28 -3.69
C LEU A 505 -7.47 21.24 -2.27
N GLU A 506 -7.09 22.37 -1.68
CA GLU A 506 -6.62 22.46 -0.29
C GLU A 506 -7.67 21.95 0.70
N GLN A 507 -8.93 22.35 0.50
CA GLN A 507 -10.05 21.88 1.32
C GLN A 507 -10.31 20.38 1.18
N LEU A 508 -10.30 19.88 -0.06
CA LEU A 508 -10.41 18.43 -0.34
C LEU A 508 -9.25 17.65 0.30
N TYR A 509 -8.03 18.17 0.21
CA TYR A 509 -6.85 17.54 0.77
C TYR A 509 -6.93 17.39 2.29
N PHE A 510 -7.38 18.44 2.99
CA PHE A 510 -7.61 18.37 4.42
C PHE A 510 -8.69 17.32 4.80
N ALA A 511 -9.82 17.36 4.11
CA ALA A 511 -10.91 16.41 4.34
C ALA A 511 -10.50 14.97 4.04
N TYR A 512 -9.72 14.77 2.95
CA TYR A 512 -9.20 13.47 2.56
C TYR A 512 -8.20 12.90 3.57
N GLY A 513 -7.32 13.74 4.16
CA GLY A 513 -6.43 13.32 5.23
C GLY A 513 -7.20 12.76 6.43
N ARG A 514 -8.24 13.46 6.91
CA ARG A 514 -9.12 12.97 7.98
C ARG A 514 -9.89 11.70 7.60
N TYR A 515 -10.37 11.64 6.36
CA TYR A 515 -11.00 10.43 5.83
C TYR A 515 -10.08 9.22 5.89
N LEU A 516 -8.84 9.36 5.42
CA LEU A 516 -7.84 8.29 5.44
C LEU A 516 -7.53 7.81 6.87
N GLU A 517 -7.44 8.73 7.82
CA GLU A 517 -7.22 8.41 9.24
C GLU A 517 -8.37 7.55 9.80
N ILE A 518 -9.63 7.99 9.62
CA ILE A 518 -10.82 7.25 10.06
C ILE A 518 -10.90 5.87 9.39
N SER A 519 -10.54 5.81 8.10
CA SER A 519 -10.67 4.60 7.27
C SER A 519 -9.55 3.59 7.48
N SER A 520 -8.41 3.97 8.11
CA SER A 520 -7.24 3.10 8.27
C SER A 520 -6.85 2.81 9.72
N SER A 521 -7.37 3.53 10.71
CA SER A 521 -6.87 3.43 12.08
C SER A 521 -7.96 3.22 13.13
N ARG A 522 -8.63 2.06 13.05
CA ARG A 522 -9.65 1.60 14.00
C ARG A 522 -9.56 0.07 14.14
N GLY A 523 -10.21 -0.48 15.12
CA GLY A 523 -10.60 -1.90 15.20
C GLY A 523 -9.57 -2.87 15.74
N VAL A 524 -8.29 -2.69 15.50
CA VAL A 524 -7.20 -3.53 16.02
C VAL A 524 -6.03 -2.66 16.47
N ASP A 525 -5.35 -3.09 17.53
CA ASP A 525 -4.22 -2.38 18.12
C ASP A 525 -2.92 -2.59 17.33
N SER A 526 -2.92 -2.03 16.13
CA SER A 526 -1.79 -1.91 15.22
C SER A 526 -1.95 -0.60 14.44
N PRO A 527 -0.88 0.18 14.24
CA PRO A 527 -0.97 1.40 13.44
C PRO A 527 -1.24 1.10 11.96
N SER A 528 -1.67 2.12 11.23
CA SER A 528 -1.54 2.11 9.77
C SER A 528 -0.06 2.11 9.40
N ASN A 529 0.31 1.32 8.37
CA ASN A 529 1.68 1.19 7.91
C ASN A 529 2.02 2.24 6.82
N LEU A 530 3.14 2.10 6.10
CA LEU A 530 3.54 3.02 5.03
C LEU A 530 2.49 3.19 3.92
N GLN A 531 1.58 2.23 3.75
CA GLN A 531 0.48 2.27 2.79
C GLN A 531 -0.91 2.38 3.45
N GLY A 532 -0.96 2.74 4.72
CA GLY A 532 -2.22 2.72 5.49
C GLY A 532 -2.67 1.29 5.77
N ILE A 533 -3.75 0.86 5.12
CA ILE A 533 -4.23 -0.53 5.16
C ILE A 533 -4.37 -1.14 3.77
N TRP A 534 -4.06 -0.39 2.70
CA TRP A 534 -4.26 -0.80 1.31
C TRP A 534 -2.97 -1.29 0.68
N ASN A 535 -3.03 -2.41 -0.05
CA ASN A 535 -1.89 -2.94 -0.77
C ASN A 535 -2.32 -3.97 -1.83
N ASN A 536 -1.94 -3.75 -3.10
CA ASN A 536 -2.09 -4.76 -4.15
C ASN A 536 -0.74 -5.22 -4.74
N ILE A 537 0.38 -4.86 -4.09
CA ILE A 537 1.72 -5.13 -4.60
C ILE A 537 2.33 -6.30 -3.84
N ASN A 538 2.86 -7.28 -4.55
CA ASN A 538 3.49 -8.45 -3.94
C ASN A 538 4.90 -8.17 -3.39
N GLY A 539 5.58 -7.16 -3.93
CA GLY A 539 6.90 -6.68 -3.50
C GLY A 539 6.84 -5.23 -3.12
N VAL A 540 6.23 -4.92 -1.96
CA VAL A 540 6.02 -3.55 -1.51
C VAL A 540 7.33 -2.87 -1.10
N ALA A 541 7.44 -1.58 -1.37
CA ALA A 541 8.57 -0.76 -0.96
C ALA A 541 8.72 -0.79 0.57
N TRP A 542 9.95 -0.96 1.06
CA TRP A 542 10.28 -1.10 2.50
C TRP A 542 9.39 -2.10 3.24
N ASN A 543 8.90 -3.14 2.55
CA ASN A 543 7.98 -4.15 3.09
C ASN A 543 6.65 -3.57 3.63
N SER A 544 6.35 -2.30 3.34
CA SER A 544 5.25 -1.53 3.90
C SER A 544 5.23 -1.54 5.42
N ASP A 545 6.41 -1.32 6.02
CA ASP A 545 6.63 -1.48 7.45
C ASP A 545 6.02 -0.35 8.31
N ILE A 546 6.15 -0.49 9.62
CA ILE A 546 5.88 0.56 10.60
C ILE A 546 7.17 1.37 10.70
N HIS A 547 7.31 2.37 9.80
CA HIS A 547 8.53 3.15 9.64
C HIS A 547 8.61 4.28 10.66
N SER A 548 9.63 4.24 11.51
CA SER A 548 9.68 4.99 12.77
C SER A 548 10.60 6.21 12.74
N ASN A 549 11.17 6.56 11.60
CA ASN A 549 12.03 7.75 11.50
C ASN A 549 11.26 9.04 11.15
N ILE A 550 9.97 8.93 10.82
CA ILE A 550 8.97 10.00 10.69
C ILE A 550 7.59 9.46 10.25
N ASN A 551 7.53 8.42 9.39
CA ASN A 551 6.32 8.09 8.62
C ASN A 551 5.14 7.72 9.51
N VAL A 552 5.29 6.74 10.42
CA VAL A 552 4.20 6.36 11.32
C VAL A 552 3.79 7.50 12.22
N GLN A 553 4.75 8.27 12.72
CA GLN A 553 4.46 9.43 13.56
C GLN A 553 3.66 10.49 12.79
N MET A 554 4.07 10.79 11.56
CA MET A 554 3.39 11.77 10.69
C MET A 554 1.98 11.31 10.33
N ASN A 555 1.72 10.02 10.16
CA ASN A 555 0.37 9.50 9.92
C ASN A 555 -0.60 9.93 11.03
N TYR A 556 -0.13 10.03 12.29
CA TYR A 556 -0.95 10.34 13.45
C TYR A 556 -0.88 11.80 13.92
N TRP A 557 -0.11 12.66 13.27
CA TRP A 557 -0.07 14.09 13.62
C TRP A 557 -1.42 14.79 13.51
N PRO A 558 -2.29 14.48 12.53
CA PRO A 558 -3.60 15.11 12.43
C PRO A 558 -4.62 14.58 13.46
N ALA A 559 -4.43 13.39 14.02
CA ALA A 559 -5.44 12.73 14.85
C ALA A 559 -5.97 13.62 15.98
N GLU A 560 -5.08 14.12 16.84
CA GLU A 560 -5.48 14.93 18.00
C GLU A 560 -6.01 16.32 17.58
N PRO A 561 -5.26 17.14 16.81
CA PRO A 561 -5.70 18.49 16.51
C PRO A 561 -6.94 18.57 15.62
N THR A 562 -7.33 17.48 14.95
CA THR A 562 -8.53 17.45 14.12
C THR A 562 -9.69 16.66 14.74
N ASN A 563 -9.65 16.45 16.05
CA ASN A 563 -10.69 15.77 16.84
C ASN A 563 -10.97 14.33 16.43
N LEU A 564 -9.88 13.55 16.27
CA LEU A 564 -9.87 12.12 15.91
C LEU A 564 -9.01 11.31 16.90
N SER A 565 -9.03 11.66 18.18
CA SER A 565 -8.21 11.03 19.24
C SER A 565 -8.37 9.51 19.31
N GLU A 566 -9.57 8.99 18.99
CA GLU A 566 -9.83 7.55 18.95
C GLU A 566 -9.06 6.84 17.83
N MET A 567 -8.73 7.56 16.74
CA MET A 567 -7.94 7.01 15.62
C MET A 567 -6.45 6.91 16.00
N HIS A 568 -6.00 7.67 17.00
CA HIS A 568 -4.65 7.56 17.54
C HIS A 568 -4.45 6.30 18.41
N LEU A 569 -5.51 5.83 19.05
CA LEU A 569 -5.44 4.70 20.01
C LEU A 569 -4.80 3.41 19.44
N PRO A 570 -5.05 2.97 18.21
CA PRO A 570 -4.39 1.79 17.67
C PRO A 570 -2.86 1.87 17.69
N PHE A 571 -2.30 3.03 17.39
CA PHE A 571 -0.85 3.26 17.47
C PHE A 571 -0.36 3.32 18.93
N LEU A 572 -1.05 4.04 19.78
CA LEU A 572 -0.70 4.18 21.19
C LEU A 572 -0.77 2.83 21.93
N ASN A 573 -1.79 2.04 21.66
CA ASN A 573 -1.94 0.70 22.21
C ASN A 573 -0.87 -0.27 21.69
N TYR A 574 -0.50 -0.17 20.41
CA TYR A 574 0.64 -0.91 19.86
C TYR A 574 1.94 -0.56 20.60
N ILE A 575 2.23 0.73 20.79
CA ILE A 575 3.41 1.17 21.56
C ILE A 575 3.39 0.56 22.97
N TRP A 576 2.26 0.68 23.68
CA TRP A 576 2.11 0.14 25.02
C TRP A 576 2.25 -1.38 25.06
N ALA A 577 1.63 -2.10 24.14
CA ALA A 577 1.70 -3.55 24.07
C ALA A 577 3.17 -4.01 23.81
N MET A 578 3.87 -3.42 22.86
CA MET A 578 5.25 -3.78 22.55
C MET A 578 6.23 -3.38 23.67
N ALA A 579 6.02 -2.26 24.35
CA ALA A 579 6.86 -1.81 25.44
C ALA A 579 6.66 -2.61 26.74
N GLU A 580 5.39 -2.96 27.06
CA GLU A 580 5.05 -3.50 28.38
C GLU A 580 4.65 -4.98 28.39
N LYS A 581 3.99 -5.47 27.34
CA LYS A 581 3.48 -6.86 27.29
C LYS A 581 4.41 -7.79 26.55
N GLN A 582 5.08 -7.31 25.50
CA GLN A 582 5.94 -8.12 24.65
C GLN A 582 7.43 -7.97 25.05
N PRO A 583 8.24 -9.03 24.88
CA PRO A 583 9.64 -8.98 25.31
C PRO A 583 10.60 -8.31 24.30
N GLN A 584 10.20 -8.17 23.02
CA GLN A 584 11.10 -7.87 21.92
C GLN A 584 11.79 -6.51 22.07
N TRP A 585 11.04 -5.44 22.32
CA TRP A 585 11.65 -4.12 22.43
C TRP A 585 12.58 -3.98 23.64
N LYS A 586 12.35 -4.72 24.72
CA LYS A 586 13.28 -4.83 25.85
C LYS A 586 14.53 -5.65 25.48
N GLN A 587 14.40 -6.64 24.59
CA GLN A 587 15.57 -7.37 24.04
C GLN A 587 16.42 -6.48 23.13
N TRP A 588 15.77 -5.62 22.31
CA TRP A 588 16.51 -4.68 21.47
C TRP A 588 17.27 -3.63 22.29
N ALA A 589 16.71 -3.17 23.41
CA ALA A 589 17.44 -2.32 24.37
C ALA A 589 18.71 -3.01 24.92
N LYS A 590 18.62 -4.31 25.27
CA LYS A 590 19.77 -5.11 25.73
C LYS A 590 20.83 -5.26 24.65
N LEU A 591 20.46 -5.43 23.39
CA LEU A 591 21.41 -5.46 22.27
C LEU A 591 22.15 -4.13 22.10
N GLN A 592 21.55 -3.02 22.52
CA GLN A 592 22.17 -1.70 22.55
C GLN A 592 22.94 -1.43 23.86
N GLY A 593 23.16 -2.46 24.70
CA GLY A 593 23.91 -2.37 25.96
C GLY A 593 23.14 -1.78 27.12
N GLN A 594 21.80 -1.67 27.02
CA GLN A 594 20.96 -1.12 28.09
C GLN A 594 20.21 -2.23 28.83
N ASN A 595 20.26 -2.23 30.14
CA ASN A 595 19.57 -3.23 30.96
C ASN A 595 18.16 -2.82 31.37
N ARG A 596 17.82 -1.54 31.23
CA ARG A 596 16.50 -0.98 31.54
C ARG A 596 15.90 -0.35 30.28
N GLY A 597 14.59 -0.27 30.25
CA GLY A 597 13.86 0.34 29.18
C GLY A 597 13.65 -0.54 27.96
N TRP A 598 13.21 0.09 26.91
CA TRP A 598 12.92 -0.53 25.64
C TRP A 598 13.38 0.36 24.48
N THR A 599 13.55 -0.23 23.30
CA THR A 599 13.75 0.51 22.05
C THR A 599 13.23 -0.26 20.87
N CYS A 600 12.97 0.47 19.76
CA CYS A 600 12.75 -0.04 18.43
C CYS A 600 13.70 0.68 17.47
N PHE A 601 13.67 0.32 16.19
CA PHE A 601 14.56 0.91 15.19
C PHE A 601 13.74 1.57 14.08
N THR A 602 14.37 1.98 12.99
CA THR A 602 13.72 2.64 11.86
C THR A 602 12.58 1.79 11.29
N GLU A 603 12.80 0.50 11.12
CA GLU A 603 11.88 -0.42 10.47
C GLU A 603 11.35 -1.46 11.47
N ASN A 604 10.03 -1.52 11.64
CA ASN A 604 9.37 -2.42 12.57
C ASN A 604 8.21 -3.16 11.87
N ASN A 605 7.89 -4.37 12.35
CA ASN A 605 6.69 -5.08 11.97
C ASN A 605 5.66 -5.11 13.12
N ILE A 606 4.47 -5.66 12.86
CA ILE A 606 3.38 -5.70 13.85
C ILE A 606 3.67 -6.59 15.07
N PHE A 607 4.69 -7.46 15.00
CA PHE A 607 5.10 -8.38 16.07
C PHE A 607 6.24 -7.82 16.94
N GLY A 608 6.59 -6.54 16.79
CA GLY A 608 7.76 -5.96 17.46
C GLY A 608 9.11 -6.46 16.93
N GLY A 609 9.09 -7.19 15.80
CA GLY A 609 10.28 -7.53 15.04
C GLY A 609 10.84 -6.30 14.34
N VAL A 610 12.14 -6.31 14.05
CA VAL A 610 12.85 -5.16 13.48
C VAL A 610 13.79 -5.60 12.36
N SER A 611 14.01 -4.71 11.39
CA SER A 611 15.06 -4.93 10.41
C SER A 611 16.45 -4.63 11.00
N ALA A 612 17.47 -5.12 10.32
CA ALA A 612 18.86 -4.83 10.69
C ALA A 612 19.36 -3.48 10.14
N PHE A 613 18.53 -2.77 9.39
CA PHE A 613 18.87 -1.47 8.82
C PHE A 613 18.95 -0.39 9.90
N LYS A 614 20.01 0.45 9.89
CA LYS A 614 20.20 1.57 10.82
C LYS A 614 19.97 1.21 12.29
N ASN A 615 20.67 0.21 12.77
CA ASN A 615 20.59 -0.27 14.17
C ASN A 615 20.96 0.76 15.24
N ASN A 616 21.58 1.86 14.86
CA ASN A 616 21.93 2.97 15.75
C ASN A 616 20.81 4.03 15.81
N TYR A 617 19.73 3.90 15.05
CA TYR A 617 18.55 4.75 15.22
C TYR A 617 17.69 4.22 16.37
N VAL A 618 18.17 4.35 17.60
CA VAL A 618 17.47 3.87 18.80
C VAL A 618 16.53 4.91 19.38
N ILE A 619 16.60 6.14 18.89
CA ILE A 619 15.81 7.28 19.36
C ILE A 619 14.30 7.15 19.04
N ALA A 620 13.92 6.20 18.20
CA ALA A 620 12.51 5.94 17.88
C ALA A 620 11.63 5.74 19.12
N ASN A 621 12.18 5.15 20.19
CA ASN A 621 11.46 4.95 21.45
C ASN A 621 11.06 6.27 22.11
N ALA A 622 11.91 7.28 22.09
CA ALA A 622 11.60 8.60 22.64
C ALA A 622 10.49 9.27 21.83
N TRP A 623 10.56 9.17 20.48
CA TRP A 623 9.50 9.73 19.62
C TRP A 623 8.15 9.04 19.84
N TYR A 624 8.14 7.73 19.97
CA TYR A 624 6.94 6.98 20.28
C TYR A 624 6.33 7.38 21.65
N ALA A 625 7.18 7.56 22.67
CA ALA A 625 6.73 7.97 23.98
C ALA A 625 6.11 9.39 24.00
N THR A 626 6.52 10.30 23.09
CA THR A 626 5.90 11.62 22.97
C THR A 626 4.44 11.55 22.53
N HIS A 627 4.09 10.57 21.65
CA HIS A 627 2.70 10.34 21.25
C HIS A 627 1.80 9.92 22.42
N LEU A 628 2.33 9.13 23.37
CA LEU A 628 1.59 8.73 24.57
C LEU A 628 1.19 9.97 25.42
N TRP A 629 2.14 10.89 25.60
CA TRP A 629 1.88 12.14 26.32
C TRP A 629 0.97 13.09 25.55
N GLN A 630 1.14 13.19 24.24
CA GLN A 630 0.34 14.08 23.39
C GLN A 630 -1.15 13.74 23.47
N HIS A 631 -1.50 12.46 23.43
CA HIS A 631 -2.89 12.03 23.57
C HIS A 631 -3.48 12.50 24.92
N TYR A 632 -2.73 12.34 26.02
CA TYR A 632 -3.17 12.86 27.32
C TYR A 632 -3.38 14.38 27.27
N ARG A 633 -2.49 15.14 26.66
CA ARG A 633 -2.63 16.60 26.57
C ARG A 633 -3.90 17.08 25.89
N TYR A 634 -4.41 16.31 24.95
CA TYR A 634 -5.66 16.63 24.23
C TYR A 634 -6.91 16.11 24.95
N THR A 635 -6.82 14.95 25.58
CA THR A 635 -7.97 14.27 26.21
C THR A 635 -8.13 14.57 27.69
N LEU A 636 -7.04 14.89 28.37
CA LEU A 636 -6.92 15.01 29.84
C LEU A 636 -7.37 13.73 30.57
N ASP A 637 -7.34 12.58 29.89
CA ASP A 637 -7.69 11.29 30.48
C ASP A 637 -6.57 10.79 31.40
N ARG A 638 -6.77 10.98 32.71
CA ARG A 638 -5.81 10.60 33.74
C ARG A 638 -5.65 9.08 33.86
N GLU A 639 -6.71 8.31 33.64
CA GLU A 639 -6.64 6.83 33.69
C GLU A 639 -5.84 6.28 32.49
N TYR A 640 -6.02 6.87 31.31
CA TYR A 640 -5.16 6.58 30.17
C TYR A 640 -3.69 6.88 30.51
N LEU A 641 -3.39 8.09 31.04
CA LEU A 641 -2.03 8.47 31.39
C LEU A 641 -1.42 7.50 32.40
N LYS A 642 -2.15 7.14 33.44
CA LYS A 642 -1.72 6.15 34.46
C LYS A 642 -1.38 4.81 33.80
N ARG A 643 -2.17 4.36 32.85
CA ARG A 643 -1.93 3.10 32.11
C ARG A 643 -0.65 3.14 31.27
N VAL A 644 -0.38 4.24 30.56
CA VAL A 644 0.76 4.33 29.62
C VAL A 644 2.04 4.86 30.26
N PHE A 645 1.97 5.46 31.42
CA PHE A 645 3.10 6.04 32.14
C PHE A 645 4.28 5.07 32.35
N PRO A 646 4.08 3.78 32.68
CA PRO A 646 5.19 2.83 32.77
C PRO A 646 6.04 2.75 31.51
N ALA A 647 5.42 2.81 30.32
CA ALA A 647 6.12 2.81 29.04
C ALA A 647 6.94 4.10 28.83
N MET A 648 6.40 5.27 29.23
CA MET A 648 7.12 6.56 29.20
C MET A 648 8.31 6.56 30.16
N LEU A 649 8.11 6.12 31.40
CA LEU A 649 9.16 6.03 32.40
C LEU A 649 10.26 5.07 31.97
N SER A 650 9.89 3.92 31.43
CA SER A 650 10.80 2.89 30.94
C SER A 650 11.64 3.39 29.73
N ALA A 651 11.04 4.15 28.80
CA ALA A 651 11.80 4.84 27.76
C ALA A 651 12.80 5.87 28.34
N SER A 652 12.36 6.63 29.37
CA SER A 652 13.24 7.59 30.08
C SER A 652 14.38 6.88 30.79
N GLN A 653 14.14 5.73 31.43
CA GLN A 653 15.20 4.92 32.05
C GLN A 653 16.25 4.45 31.06
N PHE A 654 15.83 4.05 29.84
CA PHE A 654 16.77 3.73 28.76
C PHE A 654 17.73 4.90 28.48
N TRP A 655 17.22 6.11 28.37
CA TRP A 655 18.02 7.30 28.09
C TRP A 655 18.80 7.81 29.30
N MET A 656 18.26 7.72 30.51
CA MET A 656 19.02 8.05 31.73
C MET A 656 20.32 7.23 31.85
N ASP A 657 20.25 5.97 31.42
CA ASP A 657 21.39 5.04 31.47
C ASP A 657 22.34 5.17 30.27
N ARG A 658 21.82 5.54 29.10
CA ARG A 658 22.53 5.60 27.83
C ARG A 658 23.32 6.90 27.62
N LEU A 659 22.80 8.03 28.10
CA LEU A 659 23.40 9.35 27.89
C LEU A 659 24.85 9.39 28.37
N LYS A 660 25.72 10.10 27.66
CA LYS A 660 27.14 10.32 28.01
C LYS A 660 27.38 11.76 28.35
N LEU A 661 28.21 11.99 29.36
CA LEU A 661 28.68 13.31 29.73
C LEU A 661 29.76 13.76 28.74
N ALA A 662 29.52 14.85 28.03
CA ALA A 662 30.45 15.47 27.11
C ALA A 662 31.46 16.35 27.85
N SER A 663 32.53 16.77 27.17
CA SER A 663 33.59 17.62 27.74
C SER A 663 33.10 19.02 28.14
N ASP A 664 32.04 19.47 27.59
CA ASP A 664 31.36 20.75 27.94
C ASP A 664 30.48 20.67 29.19
N GLY A 665 30.35 19.49 29.80
CA GLY A 665 29.56 19.24 30.99
C GLY A 665 28.08 18.97 30.72
N THR A 666 27.67 18.87 29.44
CA THR A 666 26.32 18.50 29.06
C THR A 666 26.19 16.99 28.81
N TYR A 667 24.97 16.44 28.92
CA TYR A 667 24.66 15.07 28.48
C TYR A 667 24.28 15.05 27.02
N GLU A 668 24.84 14.10 26.28
CA GLU A 668 24.54 13.90 24.85
C GLU A 668 24.13 12.47 24.54
N CYS A 669 23.27 12.32 23.52
CA CYS A 669 22.86 11.05 22.96
C CYS A 669 24.04 10.46 22.16
N PRO A 670 24.55 9.28 22.55
CA PRO A 670 25.72 8.72 21.88
C PRO A 670 25.32 7.89 20.65
N ASN A 671 26.11 7.99 19.57
CA ASN A 671 26.05 7.09 18.45
C ASN A 671 24.67 7.07 17.75
N GLU A 672 24.10 8.24 17.52
CA GLU A 672 22.82 8.39 16.83
C GLU A 672 23.02 8.79 15.36
N TRP A 673 21.99 8.58 14.56
CA TRP A 673 21.90 8.98 13.17
C TRP A 673 20.80 10.01 12.99
N SER A 674 21.05 11.06 12.19
CA SER A 674 20.00 11.99 11.77
C SER A 674 19.36 11.50 10.49
N PRO A 675 18.07 11.15 10.48
CA PRO A 675 17.44 10.69 9.26
C PRO A 675 17.33 11.80 8.20
N GLU A 676 17.62 11.53 6.92
CA GLU A 676 18.17 10.27 6.37
C GLU A 676 19.49 10.55 5.66
N HIS A 677 20.33 11.42 6.19
CA HIS A 677 21.58 11.85 5.58
C HIS A 677 22.66 12.16 6.62
N GLY A 678 23.82 12.61 6.17
CA GLY A 678 24.95 13.00 7.00
C GLY A 678 25.75 11.83 7.57
N PRO A 679 26.49 12.05 8.64
CA PRO A 679 27.30 11.02 9.28
C PRO A 679 26.47 9.79 9.66
N GLU A 680 26.99 8.59 9.36
CA GLU A 680 26.35 7.33 9.73
C GLU A 680 26.12 7.19 11.24
N SER A 681 26.91 7.93 12.03
CA SER A 681 26.83 7.93 13.48
C SER A 681 27.56 9.14 14.07
N GLU A 682 26.89 9.88 14.94
CA GLU A 682 27.48 10.96 15.71
C GLU A 682 26.87 11.06 17.10
N ASN A 683 27.62 11.62 18.07
CA ASN A 683 27.08 12.00 19.36
C ASN A 683 26.44 13.39 19.29
N GLY A 684 25.38 13.60 20.06
CA GLY A 684 24.76 14.93 20.17
C GLY A 684 24.03 15.39 18.91
N VAL A 685 23.54 14.47 18.07
CA VAL A 685 22.70 14.78 16.92
C VAL A 685 21.45 15.52 17.38
N ALA A 686 21.15 16.68 16.76
CA ALA A 686 20.05 17.56 17.17
C ALA A 686 18.69 16.83 17.24
N HIS A 687 18.39 16.00 16.25
CA HIS A 687 17.18 15.16 16.22
C HIS A 687 17.03 14.34 17.51
N ALA A 688 18.08 13.61 17.91
CA ALA A 688 18.04 12.77 19.11
C ALA A 688 17.98 13.59 20.40
N GLN A 689 18.74 14.69 20.47
CA GLN A 689 18.76 15.57 21.63
C GLN A 689 17.38 16.19 21.89
N GLN A 690 16.74 16.71 20.87
CA GLN A 690 15.39 17.33 20.95
C GLN A 690 14.34 16.31 21.41
N LEU A 691 14.41 15.08 20.93
CA LEU A 691 13.51 13.99 21.28
C LEU A 691 13.69 13.55 22.74
N VAL A 692 14.93 13.42 23.23
CA VAL A 692 15.19 13.07 24.63
C VAL A 692 14.78 14.21 25.55
N TYR A 693 14.99 15.47 25.14
CA TYR A 693 14.54 16.62 25.89
C TYR A 693 13.01 16.59 26.08
N ASP A 694 12.27 16.33 24.99
CA ASP A 694 10.81 16.24 25.03
C ASP A 694 10.33 15.05 25.88
N LEU A 695 10.94 13.87 25.72
CA LEU A 695 10.66 12.68 26.53
C LEU A 695 10.81 12.97 28.04
N PHE A 696 11.93 13.56 28.45
CA PHE A 696 12.20 13.84 29.87
C PHE A 696 11.25 14.90 30.41
N SER A 697 11.02 15.96 29.64
CA SER A 697 10.06 17.01 30.01
C SER A 697 8.66 16.44 30.21
N ASN A 698 8.18 15.63 29.30
CA ASN A 698 6.86 15.01 29.32
C ASN A 698 6.74 13.97 30.44
N THR A 699 7.80 13.22 30.73
CA THR A 699 7.82 12.26 31.84
C THR A 699 7.76 12.97 33.19
N LEU A 700 8.48 14.09 33.37
CA LEU A 700 8.41 14.91 34.58
C LEU A 700 7.01 15.53 34.76
N ALA A 701 6.42 16.05 33.68
CA ALA A 701 5.05 16.58 33.70
C ALA A 701 4.02 15.47 34.04
N ALA A 702 4.20 14.27 33.50
CA ALA A 702 3.33 13.14 33.82
C ALA A 702 3.43 12.72 35.30
N ILE A 703 4.65 12.75 35.90
CA ILE A 703 4.83 12.52 37.34
C ILE A 703 4.10 13.56 38.15
N GLU A 704 4.15 14.83 37.76
CA GLU A 704 3.44 15.90 38.46
C GLU A 704 1.90 15.69 38.40
N VAL A 705 1.37 15.34 37.27
CA VAL A 705 -0.06 15.06 37.07
C VAL A 705 -0.53 13.84 37.84
N LEU A 706 0.26 12.77 37.85
CA LEU A 706 -0.11 11.50 38.50
C LEU A 706 0.14 11.51 40.01
N GLY A 707 1.09 12.33 40.50
CA GLY A 707 1.46 12.33 41.92
C GLY A 707 1.89 10.96 42.42
N ASP A 708 1.27 10.47 43.50
CA ASP A 708 1.60 9.15 44.07
C ASP A 708 1.30 7.98 43.12
N ASP A 709 0.40 8.14 42.16
CA ASP A 709 0.11 7.12 41.13
C ASP A 709 1.25 6.95 40.09
N ALA A 710 2.26 7.83 40.07
CA ALA A 710 3.36 7.73 39.12
C ALA A 710 4.34 6.58 39.43
N GLU A 711 4.32 6.02 40.64
CA GLU A 711 5.17 4.86 41.02
C GLU A 711 6.63 4.97 40.59
N VAL A 712 7.24 6.18 40.73
CA VAL A 712 8.65 6.43 40.39
C VAL A 712 9.53 6.35 41.62
N SER A 713 10.69 5.66 41.55
CA SER A 713 11.64 5.64 42.65
C SER A 713 12.27 7.03 42.88
N ALA A 714 12.58 7.36 44.15
CA ALA A 714 13.30 8.60 44.45
C ALA A 714 14.63 8.75 43.72
N THR A 715 15.32 7.62 43.49
CA THR A 715 16.58 7.56 42.74
C THR A 715 16.36 7.87 41.26
N ASP A 716 15.35 7.28 40.63
CA ASP A 716 15.04 7.55 39.22
C ASP A 716 14.58 8.98 39.01
N LEU A 717 13.75 9.51 39.91
CA LEU A 717 13.30 10.90 39.82
C LEU A 717 14.48 11.87 39.95
N ALA A 718 15.42 11.62 40.90
CA ALA A 718 16.61 12.44 41.07
C ALA A 718 17.53 12.36 39.84
N THR A 719 17.71 11.15 39.26
CA THR A 719 18.52 10.94 38.08
C THR A 719 17.89 11.62 36.85
N LEU A 720 16.60 11.48 36.67
CA LEU A 720 15.85 12.12 35.57
C LEU A 720 16.01 13.65 35.62
N LYS A 721 15.82 14.25 36.81
CA LYS A 721 16.00 15.69 37.02
C LYS A 721 17.44 16.14 36.73
N ASP A 722 18.44 15.38 37.19
CA ASP A 722 19.86 15.68 36.93
C ASP A 722 20.17 15.63 35.43
N ARG A 723 19.77 14.55 34.75
CA ARG A 723 19.98 14.41 33.31
C ARG A 723 19.29 15.48 32.50
N PHE A 724 18.01 15.77 32.81
CA PHE A 724 17.23 16.82 32.16
C PHE A 724 17.86 18.20 32.31
N SER A 725 18.33 18.55 33.54
CA SER A 725 18.91 19.86 33.79
C SER A 725 20.23 20.11 33.08
N LYS A 726 20.97 19.05 32.71
CA LYS A 726 22.27 19.11 32.04
C LYS A 726 22.23 18.58 30.61
N LEU A 727 21.04 18.28 30.07
CA LEU A 727 20.93 17.75 28.71
C LEU A 727 21.31 18.83 27.69
N ASP A 728 22.14 18.49 26.74
CA ASP A 728 22.28 19.25 25.50
C ASP A 728 20.94 19.17 24.77
N LYS A 729 20.35 20.32 24.46
CA LYS A 729 19.01 20.36 23.86
C LYS A 729 19.03 20.18 22.33
N GLY A 730 20.21 20.17 21.70
CA GLY A 730 20.32 20.16 20.23
C GLY A 730 19.78 21.44 19.60
N LEU A 731 19.90 22.57 20.29
CA LEU A 731 19.34 23.88 19.89
C LEU A 731 20.49 24.90 19.66
N ALA A 732 21.43 24.54 18.80
CA ALA A 732 22.53 25.44 18.42
C ALA A 732 22.31 26.02 17.02
N THR A 733 22.86 27.19 16.74
CA THR A 733 22.90 27.78 15.40
C THR A 733 24.31 27.72 14.81
N GLU A 734 24.36 27.75 13.48
CA GLU A 734 25.57 27.97 12.72
C GLU A 734 25.34 28.93 11.55
N ASN A 735 26.43 29.45 10.98
CA ASN A 735 26.33 30.27 9.79
C ASN A 735 26.40 29.39 8.56
N TYR A 736 25.43 29.53 7.67
CA TYR A 736 25.46 28.88 6.37
C TYR A 736 26.71 29.29 5.59
N THR A 737 27.45 28.32 5.08
CA THR A 737 28.76 28.59 4.42
C THR A 737 28.65 28.84 2.91
N GLY A 738 27.47 28.71 2.34
CA GLY A 738 27.25 28.95 0.91
C GLY A 738 27.79 27.88 -0.02
N SER A 739 28.15 26.71 0.51
CA SER A 739 28.89 25.69 -0.26
C SER A 739 28.04 24.93 -1.31
N PHE A 740 26.72 25.16 -1.43
CA PHE A 740 25.85 24.21 -2.13
C PHE A 740 24.79 24.78 -3.08
N GLY A 741 24.90 26.04 -3.43
CA GLY A 741 24.02 26.64 -4.43
C GLY A 741 22.58 26.85 -3.97
N SER A 742 22.34 26.93 -2.65
CA SER A 742 21.03 27.23 -2.10
C SER A 742 20.61 28.67 -2.38
N ALA A 743 19.30 28.93 -2.27
CA ALA A 743 18.74 30.27 -2.46
C ALA A 743 19.06 31.24 -1.31
N ILE A 744 19.69 30.78 -0.22
CA ILE A 744 20.03 31.63 0.93
C ILE A 744 21.46 32.19 0.84
N PRO A 745 21.68 33.45 1.30
CA PRO A 745 23.00 34.04 1.34
C PRO A 745 23.95 33.36 2.30
N THR A 746 25.24 33.31 1.95
CA THR A 746 26.32 32.89 2.87
C THR A 746 26.30 33.74 4.14
N GLY A 747 26.43 33.15 5.28
CA GLY A 747 26.36 33.79 6.59
C GLY A 747 24.96 33.87 7.21
N THR A 748 23.91 33.40 6.50
CA THR A 748 22.57 33.24 7.10
C THR A 748 22.64 32.27 8.27
N LYS A 749 21.99 32.62 9.37
CA LYS A 749 21.83 31.71 10.52
C LYS A 749 20.91 30.55 10.17
N ILE A 750 21.35 29.34 10.48
CA ILE A 750 20.59 28.09 10.38
C ILE A 750 20.69 27.32 11.69
N LEU A 751 19.69 26.45 11.95
CA LEU A 751 19.79 25.50 13.06
C LEU A 751 20.75 24.38 12.71
N ARG A 752 21.53 23.99 13.67
CA ARG A 752 22.58 22.96 13.55
C ARG A 752 21.95 21.56 13.64
N GLU A 753 22.33 20.68 12.73
CA GLU A 753 21.85 19.28 12.74
C GLU A 753 22.79 18.34 13.52
N TRP A 754 24.11 18.53 13.40
CA TRP A 754 25.12 17.73 14.08
C TRP A 754 25.93 18.59 15.04
N LYS A 755 26.30 18.03 16.20
CA LYS A 755 27.07 18.75 17.22
C LYS A 755 28.52 18.97 16.76
N TYR A 756 29.13 17.98 16.14
CA TYR A 756 30.57 17.97 15.81
C TYR A 756 30.84 18.07 14.31
N SER A 757 29.91 17.62 13.47
CA SER A 757 30.00 17.74 12.02
C SER A 757 29.25 18.97 11.53
N SER A 758 29.66 19.49 10.37
CA SER A 758 28.93 20.50 9.61
C SER A 758 28.32 19.87 8.37
N TYR A 759 27.34 20.53 7.76
CA TYR A 759 26.80 20.11 6.47
C TYR A 759 27.92 19.86 5.47
N THR A 760 27.94 18.67 4.88
CA THR A 760 28.93 18.26 3.90
C THR A 760 28.38 18.33 2.48
N ARG A 761 29.30 18.34 1.52
CA ARG A 761 28.99 18.47 0.11
C ARG A 761 28.03 17.36 -0.38
N GLY A 762 26.87 17.75 -0.90
CA GLY A 762 25.88 16.83 -1.47
C GLY A 762 24.68 16.51 -0.58
N GLU A 763 24.63 17.05 0.64
CA GLU A 763 23.56 16.79 1.60
C GLU A 763 22.55 17.92 1.72
N ASN A 764 22.80 19.05 1.10
CA ASN A 764 21.87 20.16 1.01
C ASN A 764 20.71 19.82 0.07
N GLY A 765 19.52 20.24 0.46
CA GLY A 765 18.30 19.92 -0.26
C GLY A 765 17.76 18.52 0.01
N HIS A 766 18.22 17.88 1.09
CA HIS A 766 17.60 16.63 1.55
C HIS A 766 16.18 16.88 2.06
N ARG A 767 15.26 15.97 1.73
CA ARG A 767 13.83 16.09 2.07
C ARG A 767 13.53 16.02 3.57
N HIS A 768 14.41 15.45 4.41
CA HIS A 768 14.24 15.40 5.85
C HIS A 768 14.83 16.64 6.52
N MET A 769 14.05 17.21 7.43
CA MET A 769 14.42 18.34 8.27
C MET A 769 14.46 17.91 9.74
N SER A 770 15.23 16.86 10.03
CA SER A 770 15.19 16.18 11.33
C SER A 770 15.61 17.04 12.51
N HIS A 771 16.44 18.06 12.28
CA HIS A 771 16.85 19.06 13.28
C HIS A 771 15.76 20.12 13.61
N LEU A 772 14.64 20.14 12.88
CA LEU A 772 13.53 21.07 13.12
C LEU A 772 12.41 20.47 13.99
N MET A 773 12.62 19.33 14.62
CA MET A 773 11.67 18.75 15.57
C MET A 773 11.35 19.71 16.72
N CYS A 774 12.29 20.55 17.12
CA CYS A 774 12.12 21.61 18.13
C CYS A 774 11.02 22.64 17.78
N LEU A 775 10.73 22.84 16.48
CA LEU A 775 9.64 23.67 16.00
C LEU A 775 8.33 22.91 15.87
N TYR A 776 8.39 21.75 15.21
CA TYR A 776 7.24 20.86 15.03
C TYR A 776 7.70 19.40 14.91
N PRO A 777 7.09 18.46 15.62
CA PRO A 777 5.84 18.58 16.41
C PRO A 777 6.03 19.13 17.83
N PHE A 778 7.25 19.49 18.24
CA PHE A 778 7.51 20.05 19.58
C PHE A 778 7.33 21.57 19.61
N SER A 779 7.45 22.14 20.80
CA SER A 779 7.38 23.59 21.02
C SER A 779 8.57 23.99 21.91
N GLN A 780 9.81 23.68 21.44
CA GLN A 780 11.03 23.90 22.21
C GLN A 780 11.68 25.25 21.90
N ILE A 781 11.23 25.90 20.85
CA ILE A 781 11.66 27.25 20.43
C ILE A 781 10.44 28.16 20.30
N GLU A 782 10.60 29.43 20.65
CA GLU A 782 9.54 30.42 20.66
C GLU A 782 9.77 31.53 19.63
N PRO A 783 8.69 32.10 19.03
CA PRO A 783 8.77 33.26 18.17
C PRO A 783 9.51 34.43 18.86
N GLY A 784 10.33 35.14 18.09
CA GLY A 784 11.11 36.29 18.58
C GLY A 784 12.42 35.91 19.28
N THR A 785 12.85 34.65 19.16
CA THR A 785 14.18 34.20 19.61
C THR A 785 15.13 34.03 18.42
N GLU A 786 16.44 34.12 18.65
CA GLU A 786 17.47 33.88 17.62
C GLU A 786 17.33 32.48 17.00
N LEU A 787 16.92 31.48 17.79
CA LEU A 787 16.67 30.12 17.33
C LEU A 787 15.49 30.10 16.34
N PHE A 788 14.42 30.80 16.65
CA PHE A 788 13.24 30.87 15.77
C PHE A 788 13.58 31.62 14.47
N ASP A 789 14.39 32.67 14.54
CA ASP A 789 14.83 33.45 13.38
C ASP A 789 15.76 32.67 12.46
N ALA A 790 16.41 31.61 12.94
CA ALA A 790 17.23 30.72 12.14
C ALA A 790 16.42 29.64 11.36
N VAL A 791 15.15 29.39 11.74
CA VAL A 791 14.30 28.36 11.09
C VAL A 791 14.09 28.62 9.59
N PRO A 792 13.76 29.85 9.12
CA PRO A 792 13.60 30.11 7.68
C PRO A 792 14.87 29.75 6.88
N GLY A 793 16.06 30.04 7.44
CA GLY A 793 17.32 29.64 6.82
C GLY A 793 17.44 28.12 6.66
N SER A 794 17.13 27.36 7.70
CA SER A 794 17.16 25.89 7.66
C SER A 794 16.14 25.29 6.69
N ILE A 795 14.92 25.86 6.62
CA ILE A 795 13.91 25.42 5.66
C ILE A 795 14.35 25.69 4.22
N CYS A 796 14.92 26.89 3.94
CA CYS A 796 15.39 27.26 2.61
C CYS A 796 16.65 26.50 2.18
N GLU A 797 17.45 26.01 3.13
CA GLU A 797 18.63 25.19 2.85
C GLU A 797 18.22 23.79 2.33
N ASN A 798 17.18 23.22 2.91
CA ASN A 798 16.70 21.88 2.58
C ASN A 798 15.62 21.86 1.49
N GLY A 799 15.10 22.95 1.07
CA GLY A 799 14.03 23.08 0.06
C GLY A 799 14.19 24.24 -0.84
#